data_f75c0c95d6d0c0eac7f93ff7b2a31768
#
_entry.id   f75c0c95d6d0c0eac7f93ff7b2a31768
#
_cell.length_a   1.000
_cell.length_b   1.000
_cell.length_c   1.000
_cell.angle_alpha   90.00
_cell.angle_beta   90.00
_cell.angle_gamma   90.00
#
_symmetry.space_group_name_H-M   'P 1'
#
loop_
_entity.id
_entity.type
_entity.pdbx_description
1 polymer ?
#
loop_
_entity_poly.entity_id
_entity_poly.type
_entity_poly.pdbx_seq_one_letter_code
_entity_poly.pdbx_strand_id
1 'polypeptide(L)'
;MDKLQRRIWIISLFVIAVFSVLFGRLFYLQVLNFQELGSISTSNSIRRIWSQPPRGRMIDKNGVIMVDNQALYTVKVIPSEFRKAKTDYLAWILQIDKSELAEKISKGAELNKFAAITVSRNLNAISIDRLSENLWQLPGVLIDTDNKRKYPDSFHGAHIFGYSRPISKEQIEALEDDSYAPDDKIGFSGLEKYYEEWLRGEKGARFEMITPLGKFAGKYNNGKNDIPSVRGDDLYLSLDGGLQQLAEQLLKQTGKSGAVVAMDPSTGGILALASAPDYSLDTFNGSTDRKGWNEIITSPQKPLFNRTIQAVYPPGSVYKMILAMAALEEKKFDPDKKVLDNGVFMYGGRRFLSNEGKGHGWVDMRNAITVSSNVYFYNLIFHVGFDNWTKYGSMFGFGEKTGIDLTGERAGLLPSTKYYDKRYGKDKWTKGYLVSLAIGQGELGTTPVQLAAYAAAIANNGILYQPHIVNGYRDAETGKYYPFTFEKKQLPVSASTFSLIKDGMIGVVQRGTGTLAKVPGINVAGKTGTAQNPHGKDHAWFIAFAPVENPKIAMAVLVENAGFGGSISAPIARELIKYYLQGREMPGSAPQKGVKTSDTSLPPAESSDNDLPVIESEKPLNSKDPATGVPPESNSGKQQQNDL
;
A
#
# COMPACT_ATOMS: atom_id res chain seq x y z
N MET A 1 -2.05 89.70 37.60
CA MET A 1 -2.37 88.85 36.45
C MET A 1 -3.89 88.79 36.31
N ASP A 2 -4.37 89.26 35.18
CA ASP A 2 -5.78 89.32 34.86
C ASP A 2 -6.37 87.90 34.77
N LYS A 3 -7.61 87.65 35.20
CA LYS A 3 -8.26 86.31 35.20
C LYS A 3 -8.16 85.63 33.81
N LEU A 4 -8.08 86.41 32.75
CA LEU A 4 -7.94 85.92 31.40
C LEU A 4 -6.53 85.35 31.15
N GLN A 5 -5.48 86.06 31.58
CA GLN A 5 -4.09 85.60 31.47
C GLN A 5 -3.84 84.32 32.24
N ARG A 6 -4.45 84.12 33.40
CA ARG A 6 -4.33 82.93 34.20
C ARG A 6 -5.00 81.71 33.50
N ARG A 7 -6.14 81.91 32.84
CA ARG A 7 -6.81 80.91 32.01
C ARG A 7 -5.97 80.49 30.80
N ILE A 8 -5.41 81.48 30.11
CA ILE A 8 -4.54 81.26 28.94
C ILE A 8 -3.31 80.45 29.37
N TRP A 9 -2.69 80.76 30.51
CA TRP A 9 -1.55 80.06 31.06
C TRP A 9 -1.90 78.56 31.43
N ILE A 10 -3.03 78.31 32.04
CA ILE A 10 -3.51 76.97 32.38
C ILE A 10 -3.76 76.17 31.11
N ILE A 11 -4.41 76.76 30.09
CA ILE A 11 -4.68 76.09 28.81
C ILE A 11 -3.35 75.80 28.07
N SER A 12 -2.42 76.78 28.05
CA SER A 12 -1.11 76.55 27.41
C SER A 12 -0.31 75.43 28.09
N LEU A 13 -0.33 75.40 29.45
CA LEU A 13 0.35 74.36 30.19
C LEU A 13 -0.28 72.97 29.98
N PHE A 14 -1.61 72.92 29.87
CA PHE A 14 -2.34 71.69 29.51
C PHE A 14 -1.99 71.23 28.10
N VAL A 15 -1.96 72.13 27.10
CA VAL A 15 -1.58 71.82 25.73
C VAL A 15 -0.14 71.29 25.65
N ILE A 16 0.80 71.96 26.34
CA ILE A 16 2.20 71.54 26.42
C ILE A 16 2.30 70.13 27.09
N ALA A 17 1.57 69.89 28.14
CA ALA A 17 1.56 68.58 28.80
C ALA A 17 1.03 67.47 27.85
N VAL A 18 -0.07 67.72 27.14
CA VAL A 18 -0.60 66.76 26.15
C VAL A 18 0.42 66.51 25.03
N PHE A 19 1.02 67.55 24.47
CA PHE A 19 2.06 67.40 23.46
C PHE A 19 3.30 66.68 23.97
N SER A 20 3.72 66.90 25.22
CA SER A 20 4.83 66.20 25.84
C SER A 20 4.56 64.69 26.00
N VAL A 21 3.33 64.34 26.37
CA VAL A 21 2.91 62.91 26.45
C VAL A 21 2.87 62.30 25.06
N LEU A 22 2.33 63.01 24.07
CA LEU A 22 2.30 62.52 22.67
C LEU A 22 3.71 62.38 22.10
N PHE A 23 4.58 63.34 22.35
CA PHE A 23 5.98 63.28 21.92
C PHE A 23 6.75 62.16 22.61
N GLY A 24 6.58 61.98 23.90
CA GLY A 24 7.16 60.86 24.65
C GLY A 24 6.68 59.52 24.13
N ARG A 25 5.38 59.42 23.81
CA ARG A 25 4.83 58.19 23.20
C ARG A 25 5.37 57.94 21.78
N LEU A 26 5.49 58.99 21.00
CA LEU A 26 6.05 58.91 19.66
C LEU A 26 7.52 58.49 19.68
N PHE A 27 8.31 59.10 20.58
CA PHE A 27 9.71 58.76 20.82
C PHE A 27 9.86 57.31 21.26
N TYR A 28 9.03 56.84 22.21
CA TYR A 28 8.99 55.46 22.63
C TYR A 28 8.73 54.50 21.46
N LEU A 29 7.73 54.77 20.64
CA LEU A 29 7.37 53.92 19.49
C LEU A 29 8.39 53.96 18.35
N GLN A 30 8.97 55.14 18.05
CA GLN A 30 9.84 55.31 16.89
C GLN A 30 11.32 55.13 17.16
N VAL A 31 11.76 55.26 18.43
CA VAL A 31 13.18 55.13 18.77
C VAL A 31 13.44 53.92 19.65
N LEU A 32 12.71 53.74 20.72
CA LEU A 32 12.98 52.67 21.67
C LEU A 32 12.45 51.30 21.16
N ASN A 33 11.27 51.28 20.53
CA ASN A 33 10.66 50.06 20.03
C ASN A 33 10.74 49.91 18.50
N PHE A 34 11.60 50.70 17.85
CA PHE A 34 11.71 50.71 16.38
C PHE A 34 12.04 49.32 15.81
N GLN A 35 12.96 48.60 16.43
CA GLN A 35 13.37 47.28 15.95
C GLN A 35 12.24 46.26 16.13
N GLU A 36 11.55 46.27 17.27
CA GLU A 36 10.46 45.35 17.55
C GLU A 36 9.24 45.62 16.65
N LEU A 37 8.79 46.87 16.59
CA LEU A 37 7.66 47.27 15.73
C LEU A 37 8.00 47.16 14.25
N GLY A 38 9.25 47.42 13.86
CA GLY A 38 9.75 47.23 12.51
C GLY A 38 9.75 45.77 12.11
N SER A 39 10.17 44.86 13.00
CA SER A 39 10.14 43.40 12.74
C SER A 39 8.71 42.88 12.62
N ILE A 40 7.78 43.33 13.46
CA ILE A 40 6.36 42.98 13.40
C ILE A 40 5.73 43.54 12.10
N SER A 41 6.05 44.77 11.71
CA SER A 41 5.56 45.38 10.46
C SER A 41 6.09 44.64 9.22
N THR A 42 7.37 44.25 9.23
CA THR A 42 7.98 43.49 8.15
C THR A 42 7.40 42.10 8.07
N SER A 43 7.24 41.44 9.22
CA SER A 43 6.62 40.11 9.34
C SER A 43 5.17 40.12 8.81
N ASN A 44 4.38 41.13 9.17
CA ASN A 44 3.00 41.30 8.66
C ASN A 44 2.90 41.67 7.18
N SER A 45 4.01 42.14 6.58
CA SER A 45 4.07 42.52 5.18
C SER A 45 4.59 41.42 4.27
N ILE A 46 4.97 40.25 4.83
CA ILE A 46 5.49 39.10 4.09
C ILE A 46 4.49 37.98 4.15
N ARG A 47 4.03 37.52 2.98
CA ARG A 47 3.19 36.35 2.83
C ARG A 47 4.05 35.17 2.38
N ARG A 48 4.02 34.08 3.14
CA ARG A 48 4.62 32.81 2.77
C ARG A 48 3.64 32.01 1.92
N ILE A 49 4.05 31.62 0.73
CA ILE A 49 3.28 30.74 -0.17
C ILE A 49 4.03 29.43 -0.28
N TRP A 50 3.39 28.35 0.19
CA TRP A 50 3.94 27.02 0.09
C TRP A 50 3.90 26.49 -1.33
N SER A 51 4.99 25.87 -1.78
CA SER A 51 5.09 25.14 -3.03
C SER A 51 5.10 23.64 -2.72
N GLN A 52 4.10 22.93 -3.23
CA GLN A 52 3.99 21.48 -3.03
C GLN A 52 4.99 20.74 -3.91
N PRO A 53 5.80 19.81 -3.34
CA PRO A 53 6.71 19.01 -4.13
C PRO A 53 5.96 17.95 -4.95
N PRO A 54 6.49 17.52 -6.10
CA PRO A 54 6.07 16.27 -6.73
C PRO A 54 6.41 15.09 -5.79
N ARG A 55 5.46 14.17 -5.62
CA ARG A 55 5.72 12.94 -4.85
C ARG A 55 6.70 12.03 -5.60
N GLY A 56 7.45 11.20 -4.89
CA GLY A 56 8.32 10.19 -5.46
C GLY A 56 7.59 9.24 -6.41
N ARG A 57 8.26 8.68 -7.38
CA ARG A 57 7.72 7.70 -8.33
C ARG A 57 7.78 6.29 -7.74
N MET A 58 6.98 5.37 -8.30
CA MET A 58 7.08 3.95 -8.00
C MET A 58 7.49 3.22 -9.28
N ILE A 59 8.55 2.43 -9.21
CA ILE A 59 9.21 1.81 -10.37
C ILE A 59 9.25 0.31 -10.14
N ASP A 60 8.80 -0.49 -11.11
CA ASP A 60 8.81 -1.94 -11.01
C ASP A 60 10.21 -2.55 -11.11
N LYS A 61 10.33 -3.86 -10.87
CA LYS A 61 11.61 -4.59 -10.95
C LYS A 61 12.30 -4.53 -12.33
N ASN A 62 11.56 -4.18 -13.37
CA ASN A 62 12.05 -4.10 -14.75
C ASN A 62 12.38 -2.64 -15.16
N GLY A 63 12.29 -1.69 -14.23
CA GLY A 63 12.55 -0.27 -14.47
C GLY A 63 11.38 0.48 -15.11
N VAL A 64 10.19 -0.12 -15.16
CA VAL A 64 8.99 0.53 -15.69
C VAL A 64 8.35 1.39 -14.61
N ILE A 65 8.06 2.65 -14.93
CA ILE A 65 7.39 3.56 -14.00
C ILE A 65 5.93 3.14 -13.86
N MET A 66 5.55 2.72 -12.67
CA MET A 66 4.18 2.30 -12.34
C MET A 66 3.32 3.47 -11.85
N VAL A 67 3.87 4.34 -11.02
CA VAL A 67 3.17 5.53 -10.54
C VAL A 67 4.06 6.74 -10.76
N ASP A 68 3.54 7.72 -11.48
CA ASP A 68 4.22 8.97 -11.79
C ASP A 68 3.40 10.18 -11.32
N ASN A 69 3.89 11.37 -11.61
CA ASN A 69 3.19 12.63 -11.39
C ASN A 69 2.84 13.26 -12.73
N GLN A 70 1.62 13.71 -12.85
CA GLN A 70 1.17 14.53 -13.96
C GLN A 70 0.90 15.93 -13.46
N ALA A 71 1.60 16.91 -14.01
CA ALA A 71 1.31 18.31 -13.72
C ALA A 71 -0.09 18.66 -14.23
N LEU A 72 -0.91 19.19 -13.33
CA LEU A 72 -2.21 19.76 -13.65
C LEU A 72 -2.14 21.27 -13.46
N TYR A 73 -2.59 21.98 -14.46
CA TYR A 73 -2.75 23.41 -14.33
C TYR A 73 -4.08 23.76 -13.68
N THR A 74 -4.01 24.56 -12.64
CA THR A 74 -5.18 25.07 -11.91
C THR A 74 -5.24 26.57 -12.08
N VAL A 75 -6.46 27.11 -12.20
CA VAL A 75 -6.67 28.55 -12.21
C VAL A 75 -7.21 28.97 -10.87
N LYS A 76 -6.51 29.94 -10.28
CA LYS A 76 -6.91 30.60 -9.05
C LYS A 76 -7.29 32.03 -9.33
N VAL A 77 -8.24 32.56 -8.57
CA VAL A 77 -8.69 33.96 -8.67
C VAL A 77 -8.59 34.58 -7.28
N ILE A 78 -8.00 35.77 -7.20
CA ILE A 78 -8.04 36.63 -6.01
C ILE A 78 -9.24 37.56 -6.15
N PRO A 79 -10.34 37.38 -5.40
CA PRO A 79 -11.59 38.12 -5.63
C PRO A 79 -11.46 39.64 -5.50
N SER A 80 -10.57 40.12 -4.61
CA SER A 80 -10.33 41.58 -4.41
C SER A 80 -9.62 42.25 -5.58
N GLU A 81 -8.92 41.49 -6.41
CA GLU A 81 -8.16 42.01 -7.56
C GLU A 81 -8.87 41.74 -8.89
N PHE A 82 -9.75 40.72 -8.91
CA PHE A 82 -10.46 40.29 -10.10
C PHE A 82 -11.60 41.28 -10.46
N ARG A 83 -11.64 41.71 -11.71
CA ARG A 83 -12.71 42.59 -12.22
C ARG A 83 -13.91 41.76 -12.62
N LYS A 84 -15.05 41.86 -11.91
CA LYS A 84 -16.31 41.14 -12.20
C LYS A 84 -16.76 41.28 -13.66
N ALA A 85 -16.49 42.40 -14.32
CA ALA A 85 -16.80 42.60 -15.75
C ALA A 85 -16.03 41.64 -16.69
N LYS A 86 -14.99 40.96 -16.20
CA LYS A 86 -14.20 39.96 -16.94
C LYS A 86 -14.63 38.52 -16.70
N THR A 87 -15.70 38.28 -15.92
CA THR A 87 -16.19 36.94 -15.63
C THR A 87 -16.55 36.14 -16.89
N ASP A 88 -17.23 36.80 -17.87
CA ASP A 88 -17.60 36.18 -19.14
C ASP A 88 -16.38 35.75 -19.94
N TYR A 89 -15.39 36.62 -20.00
CA TYR A 89 -14.17 36.34 -20.73
C TYR A 89 -13.36 35.20 -20.10
N LEU A 90 -13.23 35.20 -18.78
CA LEU A 90 -12.56 34.09 -18.07
C LEU A 90 -13.34 32.80 -18.22
N ALA A 91 -14.67 32.79 -18.11
CA ALA A 91 -15.50 31.61 -18.28
C ALA A 91 -15.36 31.01 -19.69
N TRP A 92 -15.29 31.86 -20.72
CA TRP A 92 -15.04 31.45 -22.10
C TRP A 92 -13.65 30.78 -22.27
N ILE A 93 -12.59 31.38 -21.70
CA ILE A 93 -11.24 30.77 -21.76
C ILE A 93 -11.22 29.41 -21.06
N LEU A 94 -11.84 29.34 -19.88
CA LEU A 94 -11.84 28.13 -19.07
C LEU A 94 -12.83 27.06 -19.54
N GLN A 95 -13.70 27.41 -20.51
CA GLN A 95 -14.78 26.53 -21.00
C GLN A 95 -15.72 26.02 -19.90
N ILE A 96 -16.04 26.90 -18.92
CA ILE A 96 -16.96 26.61 -17.82
C ILE A 96 -18.14 27.57 -17.87
N ASP A 97 -19.25 27.18 -17.22
CA ASP A 97 -20.43 28.04 -17.13
C ASP A 97 -20.14 29.33 -16.35
N LYS A 98 -20.64 30.46 -16.88
CA LYS A 98 -20.47 31.80 -16.25
C LYS A 98 -21.06 31.84 -14.85
N SER A 99 -22.23 31.25 -14.67
CA SER A 99 -22.94 31.26 -13.38
C SER A 99 -22.17 30.44 -12.33
N GLU A 100 -21.61 29.30 -12.72
CA GLU A 100 -20.75 28.48 -11.88
C GLU A 100 -19.48 29.23 -11.45
N LEU A 101 -18.82 29.91 -12.41
CA LEU A 101 -17.64 30.70 -12.12
C LEU A 101 -17.93 31.86 -11.16
N ALA A 102 -19.03 32.58 -11.43
CA ALA A 102 -19.44 33.72 -10.59
C ALA A 102 -19.79 33.27 -9.16
N GLU A 103 -20.48 32.13 -9.01
CA GLU A 103 -20.82 31.55 -7.71
C GLU A 103 -19.55 31.15 -6.92
N LYS A 104 -18.59 30.48 -7.57
CA LYS A 104 -17.31 30.11 -6.95
C LYS A 104 -16.55 31.34 -6.45
N ILE A 105 -16.46 32.39 -7.29
CA ILE A 105 -15.79 33.65 -6.92
C ILE A 105 -16.52 34.32 -5.76
N SER A 106 -17.86 34.38 -5.76
CA SER A 106 -18.64 35.02 -4.70
C SER A 106 -18.49 34.26 -3.36
N LYS A 107 -18.67 32.94 -3.35
CA LYS A 107 -18.47 32.12 -2.15
C LYS A 107 -17.05 32.24 -1.58
N GLY A 108 -16.04 32.25 -2.45
CA GLY A 108 -14.68 32.46 -2.01
C GLY A 108 -14.41 33.84 -1.44
N ALA A 109 -15.03 34.87 -2.01
CA ALA A 109 -14.93 36.26 -1.52
C ALA A 109 -15.57 36.44 -0.13
N GLU A 110 -16.65 35.71 0.17
CA GLU A 110 -17.30 35.70 1.49
C GLU A 110 -16.37 35.11 2.58
N LEU A 111 -15.59 34.08 2.22
CA LEU A 111 -14.64 33.46 3.15
C LEU A 111 -13.38 34.34 3.34
N ASN A 112 -12.74 34.71 2.24
CA ASN A 112 -11.57 35.59 2.25
C ASN A 112 -11.36 36.23 0.87
N LYS A 113 -11.72 37.48 0.71
CA LYS A 113 -11.58 38.19 -0.57
C LYS A 113 -10.14 38.44 -1.04
N PHE A 114 -9.16 38.31 -0.15
CA PHE A 114 -7.74 38.52 -0.44
C PHE A 114 -6.97 37.22 -0.70
N ALA A 115 -7.58 36.06 -0.43
CA ALA A 115 -6.98 34.75 -0.72
C ALA A 115 -7.25 34.35 -2.17
N ALA A 116 -6.29 33.64 -2.76
CA ALA A 116 -6.46 33.01 -4.07
C ALA A 116 -7.36 31.78 -3.94
N ILE A 117 -8.49 31.76 -4.61
CA ILE A 117 -9.46 30.65 -4.64
C ILE A 117 -9.35 29.89 -5.95
N THR A 118 -9.38 28.56 -5.88
CA THR A 118 -9.36 27.71 -7.09
C THR A 118 -10.72 27.76 -7.79
N VAL A 119 -10.75 28.21 -9.02
CA VAL A 119 -11.97 28.30 -9.86
C VAL A 119 -12.06 27.19 -10.89
N SER A 120 -10.92 26.71 -11.41
CA SER A 120 -10.86 25.59 -12.34
C SER A 120 -9.63 24.72 -12.08
N ARG A 121 -9.77 23.40 -12.27
CA ARG A 121 -8.68 22.42 -12.19
C ARG A 121 -8.62 21.62 -13.48
N ASN A 122 -7.46 21.07 -13.79
CA ASN A 122 -7.23 20.21 -14.96
C ASN A 122 -7.52 20.90 -16.29
N LEU A 123 -6.92 22.09 -16.51
CA LEU A 123 -7.05 22.77 -17.77
C LEU A 123 -6.35 21.97 -18.87
N ASN A 124 -6.98 21.94 -20.05
CA ASN A 124 -6.33 21.46 -21.26
C ASN A 124 -5.28 22.46 -21.76
N ALA A 125 -4.34 21.99 -22.59
CA ALA A 125 -3.25 22.82 -23.11
C ALA A 125 -3.77 24.08 -23.84
N ILE A 126 -4.84 23.97 -24.60
CA ILE A 126 -5.44 25.08 -25.35
C ILE A 126 -5.93 26.20 -24.40
N SER A 127 -6.59 25.81 -23.31
CA SER A 127 -7.09 26.77 -22.30
C SER A 127 -5.94 27.43 -21.55
N ILE A 128 -4.84 26.70 -21.30
CA ILE A 128 -3.63 27.24 -20.65
C ILE A 128 -2.95 28.28 -21.55
N ASP A 129 -2.74 27.91 -22.81
CA ASP A 129 -2.09 28.81 -23.78
C ASP A 129 -2.90 30.10 -23.92
N ARG A 130 -4.24 29.99 -24.13
CA ARG A 130 -5.14 31.15 -24.19
C ARG A 130 -5.11 32.00 -22.92
N LEU A 131 -5.10 31.34 -21.75
CA LEU A 131 -5.06 32.06 -20.47
C LEU A 131 -3.72 32.77 -20.29
N SER A 132 -2.61 32.11 -20.60
CA SER A 132 -1.26 32.68 -20.48
C SER A 132 -1.07 33.91 -21.34
N GLU A 133 -1.55 33.89 -22.59
CA GLU A 133 -1.51 35.01 -23.50
C GLU A 133 -2.37 36.20 -23.03
N ASN A 134 -3.42 35.95 -22.26
CA ASN A 134 -4.40 36.94 -21.83
C ASN A 134 -4.34 37.33 -20.35
N LEU A 135 -3.37 36.80 -19.58
CA LEU A 135 -3.23 37.07 -18.13
C LEU A 135 -3.12 38.57 -17.82
N TRP A 136 -2.48 39.34 -18.70
CA TRP A 136 -2.34 40.78 -18.54
C TRP A 136 -3.67 41.56 -18.55
N GLN A 137 -4.74 40.96 -19.14
CA GLN A 137 -6.09 41.52 -19.13
C GLN A 137 -6.94 41.05 -17.94
N LEU A 138 -6.44 40.09 -17.15
CA LEU A 138 -7.15 39.38 -16.11
C LEU A 138 -6.47 39.58 -14.74
N PRO A 139 -6.47 40.80 -14.19
CA PRO A 139 -5.85 41.06 -12.90
C PRO A 139 -6.48 40.15 -11.82
N GLY A 140 -5.67 39.62 -10.93
CA GLY A 140 -6.10 38.69 -9.87
C GLY A 140 -6.34 37.26 -10.33
N VAL A 141 -6.08 36.91 -11.59
CA VAL A 141 -6.08 35.53 -12.08
C VAL A 141 -4.65 34.98 -12.04
N LEU A 142 -4.49 33.80 -11.47
CA LEU A 142 -3.21 33.10 -11.32
C LEU A 142 -3.31 31.74 -11.95
N ILE A 143 -2.27 31.31 -12.66
CA ILE A 143 -2.07 29.93 -13.09
C ILE A 143 -1.15 29.29 -12.03
N ASP A 144 -1.62 28.20 -11.46
CA ASP A 144 -0.85 27.41 -10.50
C ASP A 144 -0.75 25.97 -11.01
N THR A 145 0.27 25.25 -10.57
CA THR A 145 0.46 23.83 -10.91
C THR A 145 0.18 22.97 -9.69
N ASP A 146 -0.73 22.02 -9.84
CA ASP A 146 -0.94 20.93 -8.89
C ASP A 146 -0.39 19.63 -9.48
N ASN A 147 0.02 18.72 -8.65
CA ASN A 147 0.50 17.40 -9.07
C ASN A 147 -0.58 16.35 -8.84
N LYS A 148 -0.99 15.70 -9.93
CA LYS A 148 -1.88 14.54 -9.92
C LYS A 148 -1.05 13.27 -10.05
N ARG A 149 -1.41 12.20 -9.33
CA ARG A 149 -0.82 10.89 -9.57
C ARG A 149 -1.30 10.33 -10.90
N LYS A 150 -0.38 9.73 -11.64
CA LYS A 150 -0.64 9.01 -12.88
C LYS A 150 -0.37 7.54 -12.62
N TYR A 151 -1.40 6.73 -12.79
CA TYR A 151 -1.37 5.27 -12.63
C TYR A 151 -1.30 4.56 -13.98
N PRO A 152 -0.96 3.25 -14.03
CA PRO A 152 -0.98 2.47 -15.28
C PRO A 152 -2.37 2.41 -15.89
N ASP A 153 -2.45 2.47 -17.22
CA ASP A 153 -3.72 2.32 -17.96
C ASP A 153 -4.14 0.85 -18.11
N SER A 154 -3.19 -0.10 -17.98
CA SER A 154 -3.37 -1.51 -18.27
C SER A 154 -3.89 -2.35 -17.10
N PHE A 155 -3.71 -1.88 -15.87
CA PHE A 155 -4.18 -2.52 -14.62
C PHE A 155 -4.33 -1.49 -13.50
N HIS A 156 -5.06 -1.84 -12.45
CA HIS A 156 -5.33 -0.87 -11.39
C HIS A 156 -4.26 -0.83 -10.31
N GLY A 157 -3.83 -1.97 -9.77
CA GLY A 157 -2.90 -2.05 -8.65
C GLY A 157 -3.36 -1.30 -7.39
N ALA A 158 -4.68 -1.09 -7.25
CA ALA A 158 -5.23 -0.15 -6.26
C ALA A 158 -4.86 -0.50 -4.82
N HIS A 159 -4.83 -1.79 -4.52
CA HIS A 159 -4.48 -2.30 -3.19
C HIS A 159 -2.98 -2.27 -2.90
N ILE A 160 -2.15 -2.10 -3.93
CA ILE A 160 -0.70 -1.95 -3.83
C ILE A 160 -0.35 -0.48 -3.69
N PHE A 161 -0.60 0.29 -4.76
CA PHE A 161 -0.18 1.69 -4.81
C PHE A 161 -0.91 2.54 -3.78
N GLY A 162 -2.24 2.34 -3.66
CA GLY A 162 -3.06 3.19 -2.83
C GLY A 162 -3.23 4.59 -3.41
N TYR A 163 -3.72 5.52 -2.61
CA TYR A 163 -3.95 6.90 -3.03
C TYR A 163 -3.67 7.89 -1.92
N SER A 164 -3.42 9.14 -2.30
CA SER A 164 -3.30 10.27 -1.40
C SER A 164 -4.55 11.14 -1.47
N ARG A 165 -4.89 11.80 -0.37
CA ARG A 165 -6.01 12.74 -0.26
C ARG A 165 -5.64 13.94 0.59
N PRO A 166 -6.40 15.06 0.53
CA PRO A 166 -6.21 16.17 1.46
C PRO A 166 -6.31 15.70 2.91
N ILE A 167 -5.39 16.17 3.73
CA ILE A 167 -5.35 15.85 5.16
C ILE A 167 -6.50 16.57 5.89
N SER A 168 -7.15 15.90 6.84
CA SER A 168 -8.18 16.52 7.67
C SER A 168 -7.56 17.24 8.88
N LYS A 169 -8.32 18.17 9.48
CA LYS A 169 -7.87 18.88 10.69
C LYS A 169 -7.57 17.93 11.84
N GLU A 170 -8.42 16.92 12.02
CA GLU A 170 -8.27 15.91 13.06
C GLU A 170 -7.00 15.06 12.84
N GLN A 171 -6.63 14.83 11.57
CA GLN A 171 -5.39 14.13 11.23
C GLN A 171 -4.16 14.99 11.50
N ILE A 172 -4.21 16.30 11.22
CA ILE A 172 -3.10 17.22 11.54
C ILE A 172 -2.86 17.26 13.05
N GLU A 173 -3.94 17.41 13.83
CA GLU A 173 -3.87 17.42 15.30
C GLU A 173 -3.34 16.10 15.87
N ALA A 174 -3.68 14.96 15.24
CA ALA A 174 -3.25 13.63 15.69
C ALA A 174 -1.79 13.28 15.33
N LEU A 175 -1.22 13.90 14.29
CA LEU A 175 0.15 13.61 13.85
C LEU A 175 1.22 14.33 14.69
N GLU A 176 0.85 15.38 15.44
CA GLU A 176 1.79 16.24 16.19
C GLU A 176 2.96 16.75 15.30
N ASP A 177 2.72 16.85 13.99
CA ASP A 177 3.70 17.19 12.95
C ASP A 177 3.33 18.53 12.29
N ASP A 178 4.07 19.58 12.63
CA ASP A 178 3.89 20.93 12.10
C ASP A 178 4.23 21.05 10.60
N SER A 179 4.72 19.98 9.98
CA SER A 179 5.07 19.96 8.55
C SER A 179 3.85 19.93 7.63
N TYR A 180 2.67 19.54 8.14
CA TYR A 180 1.42 19.53 7.40
C TYR A 180 0.62 20.81 7.60
N ALA A 181 0.13 21.36 6.50
CA ALA A 181 -0.84 22.47 6.48
C ALA A 181 -2.21 21.97 6.01
N PRO A 182 -3.29 22.67 6.30
CA PRO A 182 -4.59 22.40 5.69
C PRO A 182 -4.47 22.32 4.16
N ASP A 183 -5.18 21.37 3.55
CA ASP A 183 -5.16 21.07 2.11
C ASP A 183 -3.91 20.33 1.57
N ASP A 184 -2.91 20.05 2.40
CA ASP A 184 -1.83 19.16 2.00
C ASP A 184 -2.35 17.75 1.72
N LYS A 185 -1.68 17.02 0.82
CA LYS A 185 -2.01 15.64 0.50
C LYS A 185 -1.20 14.69 1.37
N ILE A 186 -1.89 13.72 1.97
CA ILE A 186 -1.27 12.63 2.73
C ILE A 186 -1.67 11.28 2.12
N GLY A 187 -0.75 10.32 2.12
CA GLY A 187 -1.05 8.94 1.72
C GLY A 187 -2.10 8.30 2.62
N PHE A 188 -3.16 7.79 2.01
CA PHE A 188 -4.30 7.25 2.75
C PHE A 188 -4.33 5.73 2.82
N SER A 189 -3.87 5.06 1.78
CA SER A 189 -3.84 3.59 1.66
C SER A 189 -2.62 3.12 0.86
N GLY A 190 -2.38 1.81 0.88
CA GLY A 190 -1.32 1.17 0.10
C GLY A 190 0.08 1.70 0.40
N LEU A 191 0.96 1.63 -0.59
CA LEU A 191 2.34 2.14 -0.50
C LEU A 191 2.38 3.66 -0.31
N GLU A 192 1.40 4.40 -0.86
CA GLU A 192 1.28 5.84 -0.62
C GLU A 192 1.20 6.18 0.87
N LYS A 193 0.52 5.33 1.67
CA LYS A 193 0.42 5.50 3.13
C LYS A 193 1.63 4.94 3.85
N TYR A 194 2.09 3.74 3.48
CA TYR A 194 3.16 3.06 4.20
C TYR A 194 4.50 3.79 4.06
N TYR A 195 4.76 4.32 2.86
CA TYR A 195 5.99 5.05 2.52
C TYR A 195 5.78 6.56 2.37
N GLU A 196 4.82 7.14 3.11
CA GLU A 196 4.53 8.58 3.07
C GLU A 196 5.78 9.43 3.26
N GLU A 197 6.63 9.07 4.22
CA GLU A 197 7.82 9.82 4.60
C GLU A 197 8.82 9.96 3.43
N TRP A 198 8.99 8.90 2.63
CA TRP A 198 9.85 8.93 1.44
C TRP A 198 9.17 9.58 0.24
N LEU A 199 7.87 9.32 0.08
CA LEU A 199 7.15 9.76 -1.11
C LEU A 199 6.76 11.23 -1.10
N ARG A 200 6.54 11.85 0.07
CA ARG A 200 5.95 13.19 0.17
C ARG A 200 6.85 14.31 -0.33
N GLY A 201 8.18 14.16 -0.20
CA GLY A 201 9.16 15.21 -0.48
C GLY A 201 9.12 16.37 0.52
N GLU A 202 9.86 17.43 0.24
CA GLU A 202 9.95 18.60 1.10
C GLU A 202 9.33 19.82 0.41
N LYS A 203 8.50 20.54 1.17
CA LYS A 203 7.83 21.74 0.66
C LYS A 203 8.82 22.88 0.43
N GLY A 204 8.66 23.55 -0.68
CA GLY A 204 9.26 24.85 -0.89
C GLY A 204 8.41 25.98 -0.33
N ALA A 205 9.00 27.17 -0.22
CA ALA A 205 8.29 28.38 0.18
C ALA A 205 8.73 29.55 -0.67
N ARG A 206 7.77 30.32 -1.17
CA ARG A 206 8.00 31.62 -1.80
C ARG A 206 7.55 32.71 -0.85
N PHE A 207 8.34 33.78 -0.76
CA PHE A 207 8.07 34.92 0.11
C PHE A 207 7.68 36.13 -0.71
N GLU A 208 6.44 36.59 -0.56
CA GLU A 208 5.88 37.73 -1.28
C GLU A 208 5.62 38.89 -0.32
N MET A 209 5.97 40.10 -0.76
CA MET A 209 5.56 41.30 -0.05
C MET A 209 4.11 41.60 -0.35
N ILE A 210 3.35 41.94 0.68
CA ILE A 210 1.95 42.33 0.58
C ILE A 210 1.75 43.71 1.20
N THR A 211 0.86 44.51 0.60
CA THR A 211 0.42 45.77 1.20
C THR A 211 -0.44 45.52 2.44
N PRO A 212 -0.69 46.52 3.30
CA PRO A 212 -1.64 46.38 4.43
C PRO A 212 -3.05 45.95 4.02
N LEU A 213 -3.41 46.11 2.75
CA LEU A 213 -4.66 45.66 2.16
C LEU A 213 -4.57 44.23 1.59
N GLY A 214 -3.46 43.51 1.83
CA GLY A 214 -3.25 42.15 1.37
C GLY A 214 -2.92 41.96 -0.11
N LYS A 215 -2.67 43.06 -0.85
CA LYS A 215 -2.32 43.00 -2.28
C LYS A 215 -0.84 42.67 -2.46
N PHE A 216 -0.53 41.90 -3.51
CA PHE A 216 0.84 41.61 -3.92
C PHE A 216 1.59 42.91 -4.24
N ALA A 217 2.74 43.12 -3.61
CA ALA A 217 3.62 44.28 -3.79
C ALA A 217 4.97 43.93 -4.43
N GLY A 218 5.29 42.63 -4.54
CA GLY A 218 6.52 42.13 -5.15
C GLY A 218 7.09 40.90 -4.45
N LYS A 219 8.17 40.35 -5.00
CA LYS A 219 8.90 39.26 -4.34
C LYS A 219 9.73 39.82 -3.19
N TYR A 220 9.68 39.19 -2.04
CA TYR A 220 10.53 39.54 -0.91
C TYR A 220 12.00 39.33 -1.28
N ASN A 221 12.84 40.33 -1.05
CA ASN A 221 14.28 40.30 -1.36
C ASN A 221 14.60 39.77 -2.78
N ASN A 222 13.77 40.09 -3.77
CA ASN A 222 13.87 39.61 -5.16
C ASN A 222 13.90 38.07 -5.29
N GLY A 223 13.27 37.36 -4.36
CA GLY A 223 13.20 35.88 -4.35
C GLY A 223 14.43 35.18 -3.80
N LYS A 224 15.42 35.90 -3.26
CA LYS A 224 16.63 35.28 -2.68
C LYS A 224 16.37 34.43 -1.45
N ASN A 225 15.23 34.64 -0.80
CA ASN A 225 14.81 33.85 0.38
C ASN A 225 13.86 32.70 0.02
N ASP A 226 13.51 32.56 -1.27
CA ASP A 226 12.65 31.47 -1.70
C ASP A 226 13.36 30.12 -1.46
N ILE A 227 12.62 29.18 -0.91
CA ILE A 227 13.08 27.81 -0.63
C ILE A 227 12.51 26.94 -1.74
N PRO A 228 13.34 26.29 -2.57
CA PRO A 228 12.85 25.37 -3.58
C PRO A 228 12.21 24.14 -2.92
N SER A 229 11.18 23.58 -3.54
CA SER A 229 10.63 22.29 -3.10
C SER A 229 11.53 21.15 -3.57
N VAL A 230 11.73 20.14 -2.72
CA VAL A 230 12.47 18.91 -3.04
C VAL A 230 11.45 17.80 -3.30
N ARG A 231 11.53 17.15 -4.45
CA ARG A 231 10.64 16.03 -4.79
C ARG A 231 10.82 14.86 -3.81
N GLY A 232 9.81 13.99 -3.68
CA GLY A 232 9.93 12.77 -2.91
C GLY A 232 10.85 11.73 -3.58
N ASP A 233 11.31 10.79 -2.77
CA ASP A 233 12.19 9.71 -3.18
C ASP A 233 11.47 8.67 -4.05
N ASP A 234 12.15 8.13 -5.06
CA ASP A 234 11.60 7.11 -5.92
C ASP A 234 11.69 5.72 -5.27
N LEU A 235 10.57 5.01 -5.17
CA LEU A 235 10.50 3.65 -4.66
C LEU A 235 10.76 2.62 -5.78
N TYR A 236 11.63 1.66 -5.52
CA TYR A 236 11.92 0.54 -6.40
C TYR A 236 11.22 -0.72 -5.88
N LEU A 237 10.28 -1.23 -6.65
CA LEU A 237 9.41 -2.34 -6.27
C LEU A 237 9.98 -3.68 -6.69
N SER A 238 9.65 -4.74 -5.96
CA SER A 238 9.83 -6.14 -6.38
C SER A 238 8.79 -6.57 -7.43
N LEU A 239 7.73 -5.78 -7.59
CA LEU A 239 6.58 -6.03 -8.46
C LEU A 239 7.01 -6.19 -9.93
N ASP A 240 6.39 -7.16 -10.62
CA ASP A 240 6.43 -7.27 -12.08
C ASP A 240 5.08 -6.78 -12.65
N GLY A 241 5.10 -5.61 -13.31
CA GLY A 241 3.89 -4.95 -13.78
C GLY A 241 3.06 -5.81 -14.74
N GLY A 242 3.72 -6.59 -15.61
CA GLY A 242 3.01 -7.48 -16.52
C GLY A 242 2.41 -8.70 -15.82
N LEU A 243 3.10 -9.25 -14.80
CA LEU A 243 2.54 -10.34 -13.99
C LEU A 243 1.35 -9.84 -13.16
N GLN A 244 1.41 -8.62 -12.63
CA GLN A 244 0.31 -7.97 -11.92
C GLN A 244 -0.91 -7.81 -12.84
N GLN A 245 -0.71 -7.28 -14.04
CA GLN A 245 -1.77 -7.13 -15.04
C GLN A 245 -2.44 -8.46 -15.34
N LEU A 246 -1.66 -9.51 -15.59
CA LEU A 246 -2.17 -10.85 -15.85
C LEU A 246 -2.96 -11.40 -14.66
N ALA A 247 -2.48 -11.21 -13.42
CA ALA A 247 -3.17 -11.68 -12.22
C ALA A 247 -4.54 -11.02 -12.05
N GLU A 248 -4.64 -9.70 -12.25
CA GLU A 248 -5.91 -8.97 -12.20
C GLU A 248 -6.86 -9.43 -13.31
N GLN A 249 -6.35 -9.59 -14.53
CA GLN A 249 -7.14 -10.05 -15.66
C GLN A 249 -7.71 -11.47 -15.45
N LEU A 250 -6.89 -12.40 -14.97
CA LEU A 250 -7.33 -13.78 -14.70
C LEU A 250 -8.37 -13.84 -13.57
N LEU A 251 -8.19 -13.08 -12.51
CA LEU A 251 -9.20 -12.98 -11.44
C LEU A 251 -10.51 -12.39 -11.97
N LYS A 252 -10.45 -11.29 -12.73
CA LYS A 252 -11.63 -10.65 -13.34
C LYS A 252 -12.40 -11.61 -14.25
N GLN A 253 -11.71 -12.46 -15.02
CA GLN A 253 -12.32 -13.46 -15.90
C GLN A 253 -13.14 -14.51 -15.13
N THR A 254 -12.82 -14.75 -13.83
CA THR A 254 -13.63 -15.66 -13.00
C THR A 254 -15.03 -15.12 -12.71
N GLY A 255 -15.25 -13.81 -12.83
CA GLY A 255 -16.48 -13.14 -12.40
C GLY A 255 -16.73 -13.21 -10.88
N LYS A 256 -15.73 -13.59 -10.08
CA LYS A 256 -15.82 -13.82 -8.63
C LYS A 256 -14.81 -12.98 -7.89
N SER A 257 -15.06 -12.82 -6.59
CA SER A 257 -14.08 -12.27 -5.67
C SER A 257 -12.92 -13.25 -5.46
N GLY A 258 -11.71 -12.71 -5.26
CA GLY A 258 -10.55 -13.57 -5.07
C GLY A 258 -9.27 -12.78 -4.81
N ALA A 259 -8.17 -13.50 -4.67
CA ALA A 259 -6.84 -12.94 -4.46
C ALA A 259 -5.76 -13.80 -5.12
N VAL A 260 -4.73 -13.14 -5.62
CA VAL A 260 -3.47 -13.76 -6.04
C VAL A 260 -2.34 -13.04 -5.29
N VAL A 261 -1.47 -13.81 -4.67
CA VAL A 261 -0.19 -13.32 -4.14
C VAL A 261 0.90 -14.21 -4.73
N ALA A 262 1.79 -13.61 -5.52
CA ALA A 262 2.98 -14.27 -6.07
C ALA A 262 4.23 -13.57 -5.55
N MET A 263 5.25 -14.34 -5.16
CA MET A 263 6.48 -13.80 -4.58
C MET A 263 7.71 -14.56 -5.04
N ASP A 264 8.85 -13.92 -4.97
CA ASP A 264 10.15 -14.54 -5.17
C ASP A 264 10.55 -15.32 -3.90
N PRO A 265 10.70 -16.64 -3.98
CA PRO A 265 11.06 -17.45 -2.81
C PRO A 265 12.44 -17.14 -2.24
N SER A 266 13.34 -16.55 -3.02
CA SER A 266 14.74 -16.30 -2.63
C SER A 266 14.93 -14.99 -1.87
N THR A 267 13.97 -14.05 -1.98
CA THR A 267 14.08 -12.72 -1.37
C THR A 267 12.90 -12.35 -0.47
N GLY A 268 11.71 -12.92 -0.74
CA GLY A 268 10.44 -12.48 -0.13
C GLY A 268 9.75 -11.36 -0.91
N GLY A 269 10.37 -10.86 -1.99
CA GLY A 269 9.79 -9.80 -2.82
C GLY A 269 8.50 -10.21 -3.50
N ILE A 270 7.45 -9.40 -3.36
CA ILE A 270 6.16 -9.63 -4.00
C ILE A 270 6.26 -9.31 -5.49
N LEU A 271 6.00 -10.31 -6.33
CA LEU A 271 6.00 -10.19 -7.78
C LEU A 271 4.64 -9.75 -8.34
N ALA A 272 3.55 -10.17 -7.70
CA ALA A 272 2.19 -9.73 -8.01
C ALA A 272 1.31 -9.86 -6.76
N LEU A 273 0.39 -8.90 -6.58
CA LEU A 273 -0.57 -8.88 -5.48
C LEU A 273 -1.89 -8.33 -6.00
N ALA A 274 -2.81 -9.21 -6.37
CA ALA A 274 -4.10 -8.87 -6.96
C ALA A 274 -5.25 -9.25 -6.05
N SER A 275 -6.20 -8.33 -5.85
CA SER A 275 -7.45 -8.54 -5.10
C SER A 275 -8.63 -8.18 -5.98
N ALA A 276 -9.58 -9.08 -6.14
CA ALA A 276 -10.78 -8.87 -6.96
C ALA A 276 -12.06 -8.94 -6.11
N PRO A 277 -13.10 -8.11 -6.42
CA PRO A 277 -13.02 -7.02 -7.40
C PRO A 277 -12.08 -5.91 -6.95
N ASP A 278 -11.58 -5.17 -7.93
CA ASP A 278 -10.68 -4.05 -7.77
C ASP A 278 -11.40 -2.73 -8.09
N TYR A 279 -10.73 -1.60 -7.96
CA TYR A 279 -11.27 -0.27 -8.24
C TYR A 279 -10.23 0.64 -8.91
N SER A 280 -10.69 1.64 -9.67
CA SER A 280 -9.79 2.61 -10.28
C SER A 280 -9.31 3.65 -9.26
N LEU A 281 -7.99 3.84 -9.18
CA LEU A 281 -7.38 4.89 -8.37
C LEU A 281 -7.66 6.30 -8.89
N ASP A 282 -8.05 6.45 -10.15
CA ASP A 282 -8.44 7.74 -10.72
C ASP A 282 -9.67 8.35 -10.06
N THR A 283 -10.54 7.51 -9.47
CA THR A 283 -11.71 7.97 -8.68
C THR A 283 -11.30 8.87 -7.50
N PHE A 284 -10.08 8.70 -6.97
CA PHE A 284 -9.55 9.46 -5.83
C PHE A 284 -8.60 10.58 -6.24
N ASN A 285 -8.36 10.73 -7.52
CA ASN A 285 -7.29 11.53 -8.08
C ASN A 285 -7.85 12.87 -8.59
N GLY A 286 -7.90 13.88 -7.72
CA GLY A 286 -8.42 15.21 -8.06
C GLY A 286 -9.70 15.57 -7.30
N SER A 287 -10.71 16.12 -7.98
CA SER A 287 -12.04 16.28 -7.37
C SER A 287 -12.67 14.91 -7.22
N THR A 288 -13.00 14.52 -5.99
CA THR A 288 -13.61 13.22 -5.70
C THR A 288 -14.85 13.03 -6.58
N ASP A 289 -14.82 12.05 -7.47
CA ASP A 289 -16.00 11.58 -8.19
C ASP A 289 -16.96 10.95 -7.17
N ARG A 290 -17.94 11.75 -6.70
CA ARG A 290 -18.92 11.31 -5.70
C ARG A 290 -19.72 10.09 -6.17
N LYS A 291 -19.97 9.99 -7.47
CA LYS A 291 -20.73 8.87 -8.03
C LYS A 291 -19.88 7.60 -8.00
N GLY A 292 -18.67 7.64 -8.55
CA GLY A 292 -17.74 6.51 -8.50
C GLY A 292 -17.40 6.10 -7.08
N TRP A 293 -17.21 7.06 -6.17
CA TRP A 293 -17.03 6.76 -4.74
C TRP A 293 -18.22 6.00 -4.14
N ASN A 294 -19.46 6.48 -4.36
CA ASN A 294 -20.65 5.82 -3.84
C ASN A 294 -20.80 4.39 -4.41
N GLU A 295 -20.52 4.19 -5.70
CA GLU A 295 -20.54 2.86 -6.31
C GLU A 295 -19.55 1.90 -5.63
N ILE A 296 -18.35 2.38 -5.30
CA ILE A 296 -17.31 1.59 -4.64
C ILE A 296 -17.74 1.21 -3.21
N ILE A 297 -18.20 2.16 -2.39
CA ILE A 297 -18.52 1.91 -0.97
C ILE A 297 -19.79 1.12 -0.76
N THR A 298 -20.77 1.24 -1.67
CA THR A 298 -22.05 0.52 -1.58
C THR A 298 -22.03 -0.85 -2.25
N SER A 299 -20.93 -1.18 -2.95
CA SER A 299 -20.80 -2.47 -3.65
C SER A 299 -20.82 -3.65 -2.66
N PRO A 300 -21.75 -4.60 -2.82
CA PRO A 300 -21.82 -5.79 -1.96
C PRO A 300 -20.56 -6.68 -2.11
N GLN A 301 -19.82 -6.55 -3.19
CA GLN A 301 -18.56 -7.28 -3.44
C GLN A 301 -17.37 -6.66 -2.71
N LYS A 302 -17.51 -5.49 -2.06
CA LYS A 302 -16.52 -4.82 -1.22
C LYS A 302 -15.16 -4.64 -1.93
N PRO A 303 -15.07 -3.84 -3.00
CA PRO A 303 -13.82 -3.65 -3.75
C PRO A 303 -12.68 -3.00 -2.92
N LEU A 304 -12.99 -2.22 -1.88
CA LEU A 304 -11.98 -1.65 -0.98
C LEU A 304 -11.33 -2.69 -0.05
N PHE A 305 -11.92 -3.87 0.08
CA PHE A 305 -11.39 -4.92 0.95
C PHE A 305 -10.21 -5.63 0.27
N ASN A 306 -9.00 -5.40 0.78
CA ASN A 306 -7.79 -6.04 0.27
C ASN A 306 -7.74 -7.52 0.67
N ARG A 307 -8.24 -8.40 -0.20
CA ARG A 307 -8.33 -9.83 0.07
C ARG A 307 -6.98 -10.49 0.27
N THR A 308 -5.92 -9.94 -0.30
CA THR A 308 -4.58 -10.54 -0.23
C THR A 308 -4.02 -10.60 1.19
N ILE A 309 -4.35 -9.61 2.02
CA ILE A 309 -3.85 -9.45 3.40
C ILE A 309 -4.95 -9.43 4.47
N GLN A 310 -6.22 -9.28 4.07
CA GLN A 310 -7.33 -9.13 5.02
C GLN A 310 -8.32 -10.30 5.00
N ALA A 311 -8.44 -11.04 3.88
CA ALA A 311 -9.30 -12.21 3.83
C ALA A 311 -8.73 -13.32 4.71
N VAL A 312 -9.51 -13.77 5.67
CA VAL A 312 -9.15 -14.84 6.59
C VAL A 312 -10.13 -16.00 6.39
N TYR A 313 -9.63 -17.07 5.75
CA TYR A 313 -10.42 -18.27 5.49
C TYR A 313 -9.66 -19.52 5.92
N PRO A 314 -10.36 -20.63 6.22
CA PRO A 314 -9.71 -21.91 6.38
C PRO A 314 -8.88 -22.26 5.13
N PRO A 315 -7.62 -22.68 5.29
CA PRO A 315 -6.77 -23.01 4.13
C PRO A 315 -7.14 -24.35 3.48
N GLY A 316 -7.91 -25.17 4.17
CA GLY A 316 -8.24 -26.52 3.72
C GLY A 316 -6.98 -27.37 3.53
N SER A 317 -7.02 -28.25 2.54
CA SER A 317 -5.95 -29.23 2.29
C SER A 317 -4.57 -28.65 1.99
N VAL A 318 -4.42 -27.31 1.77
CA VAL A 318 -3.09 -26.70 1.63
C VAL A 318 -2.31 -26.65 2.95
N TYR A 319 -2.98 -26.87 4.09
CA TYR A 319 -2.33 -26.92 5.39
C TYR A 319 -1.82 -28.33 5.77
N LYS A 320 -2.19 -29.36 5.04
CA LYS A 320 -1.82 -30.77 5.36
C LYS A 320 -0.32 -31.00 5.45
N MET A 321 0.49 -30.25 4.68
CA MET A 321 1.95 -30.39 4.72
C MET A 321 2.53 -29.98 6.08
N ILE A 322 1.90 -29.04 6.82
CA ILE A 322 2.33 -28.69 8.19
C ILE A 322 2.21 -29.93 9.10
N LEU A 323 1.09 -30.63 9.02
CA LEU A 323 0.90 -31.84 9.82
C LEU A 323 1.87 -32.99 9.41
N ALA A 324 2.14 -33.12 8.10
CA ALA A 324 3.11 -34.09 7.60
C ALA A 324 4.54 -33.74 8.06
N MET A 325 4.96 -32.49 7.99
CA MET A 325 6.26 -32.03 8.50
C MET A 325 6.40 -32.27 10.00
N ALA A 326 5.36 -31.96 10.78
CA ALA A 326 5.35 -32.23 12.21
C ALA A 326 5.48 -33.72 12.52
N ALA A 327 4.83 -34.61 11.73
CA ALA A 327 4.92 -36.04 11.89
C ALA A 327 6.33 -36.57 11.65
N LEU A 328 7.01 -36.05 10.62
CA LEU A 328 8.35 -36.46 10.22
C LEU A 328 9.41 -36.00 11.22
N GLU A 329 9.42 -34.69 11.53
CA GLU A 329 10.41 -34.09 12.42
C GLU A 329 10.31 -34.62 13.86
N GLU A 330 9.10 -34.85 14.36
CA GLU A 330 8.86 -35.41 15.69
C GLU A 330 8.92 -36.94 15.69
N LYS A 331 9.24 -37.59 14.55
CA LYS A 331 9.34 -39.05 14.37
C LYS A 331 8.09 -39.79 14.90
N LYS A 332 6.92 -39.18 14.69
CA LYS A 332 5.65 -39.72 15.20
C LYS A 332 4.98 -40.72 14.27
N PHE A 333 5.42 -40.75 13.00
CA PHE A 333 4.81 -41.60 11.99
C PHE A 333 5.81 -41.92 10.87
N ASP A 334 5.87 -43.18 10.49
CA ASP A 334 6.68 -43.65 9.36
C ASP A 334 6.03 -43.19 8.04
N PRO A 335 6.71 -42.42 7.20
CA PRO A 335 6.15 -41.91 5.94
C PRO A 335 5.77 -42.99 4.92
N ASP A 336 6.42 -44.16 4.98
CA ASP A 336 6.17 -45.24 4.05
C ASP A 336 5.05 -46.19 4.57
N LYS A 337 4.61 -46.01 5.81
CA LYS A 337 3.48 -46.70 6.37
C LYS A 337 2.19 -46.38 5.63
N LYS A 338 1.56 -47.38 5.05
CA LYS A 338 0.31 -47.25 4.33
C LYS A 338 -0.89 -47.20 5.28
N VAL A 339 -1.82 -46.30 5.00
CA VAL A 339 -3.12 -46.18 5.66
C VAL A 339 -4.20 -46.45 4.62
N LEU A 340 -5.20 -47.29 4.97
CA LEU A 340 -6.33 -47.54 4.11
C LEU A 340 -7.30 -46.36 4.14
N ASP A 341 -7.41 -45.64 3.02
CA ASP A 341 -8.44 -44.63 2.78
C ASP A 341 -9.62 -45.29 2.07
N ASN A 342 -10.62 -45.67 2.85
CA ASN A 342 -11.89 -46.23 2.36
C ASN A 342 -12.98 -45.16 2.19
N GLY A 343 -12.62 -43.86 2.23
CA GLY A 343 -13.53 -42.72 2.08
C GLY A 343 -14.17 -42.25 3.37
N VAL A 344 -14.00 -42.96 4.51
CA VAL A 344 -14.67 -42.66 5.78
C VAL A 344 -13.71 -42.79 6.95
N PHE A 345 -13.70 -41.83 7.84
CA PHE A 345 -13.02 -41.87 9.13
C PHE A 345 -14.06 -41.79 10.26
N MET A 346 -13.98 -42.74 11.21
CA MET A 346 -14.89 -42.79 12.36
C MET A 346 -14.20 -42.25 13.60
N TYR A 347 -14.78 -41.27 14.27
CA TYR A 347 -14.30 -40.74 15.54
C TYR A 347 -15.46 -40.28 16.44
N GLY A 348 -15.48 -40.76 17.69
CA GLY A 348 -16.52 -40.38 18.66
C GLY A 348 -17.95 -40.63 18.17
N GLY A 349 -18.17 -41.73 17.43
CA GLY A 349 -19.47 -42.08 16.86
C GLY A 349 -19.88 -41.24 15.63
N ARG A 350 -19.05 -40.29 15.18
CA ARG A 350 -19.31 -39.50 13.98
C ARG A 350 -18.51 -39.99 12.78
N ARG A 351 -19.13 -39.85 11.60
CA ARG A 351 -18.50 -40.16 10.31
C ARG A 351 -17.93 -38.87 9.71
N PHE A 352 -16.64 -38.88 9.33
CA PHE A 352 -15.97 -37.84 8.60
C PHE A 352 -15.62 -38.35 7.21
N LEU A 353 -16.08 -37.66 6.18
CA LEU A 353 -15.93 -38.13 4.80
C LEU A 353 -14.63 -37.62 4.18
N SER A 354 -14.03 -38.47 3.34
CA SER A 354 -12.95 -38.10 2.44
C SER A 354 -13.53 -38.08 1.02
N ASN A 355 -13.29 -36.97 0.28
CA ASN A 355 -13.62 -36.86 -1.15
C ASN A 355 -15.02 -37.43 -1.50
N GLU A 356 -16.06 -36.91 -0.87
CA GLU A 356 -17.47 -37.32 -1.05
C GLU A 356 -17.72 -38.83 -0.67
N GLY A 357 -16.89 -39.38 0.18
CA GLY A 357 -16.99 -40.79 0.58
C GLY A 357 -16.27 -41.78 -0.36
N LYS A 358 -15.56 -41.25 -1.38
CA LYS A 358 -14.72 -42.07 -2.25
C LYS A 358 -13.34 -42.26 -1.61
N GLY A 359 -12.94 -43.52 -1.43
CA GLY A 359 -11.61 -43.87 -0.90
C GLY A 359 -10.53 -43.85 -1.98
N HIS A 360 -9.28 -43.76 -1.51
CA HIS A 360 -8.08 -43.81 -2.37
C HIS A 360 -7.31 -45.13 -2.23
N GLY A 361 -7.84 -46.10 -1.45
CA GLY A 361 -7.15 -47.37 -1.16
C GLY A 361 -5.98 -47.16 -0.19
N TRP A 362 -4.94 -47.99 -0.31
CA TRP A 362 -3.76 -47.91 0.53
C TRP A 362 -2.82 -46.80 0.08
N VAL A 363 -2.63 -45.77 0.90
CA VAL A 363 -1.79 -44.61 0.62
C VAL A 363 -0.71 -44.41 1.69
N ASP A 364 0.53 -44.21 1.28
CA ASP A 364 1.63 -43.66 2.10
C ASP A 364 1.57 -42.13 2.17
N MET A 365 2.51 -41.46 2.85
CA MET A 365 2.48 -40.02 3.05
C MET A 365 2.57 -39.22 1.72
N ARG A 366 3.47 -39.64 0.81
CA ARG A 366 3.64 -38.97 -0.51
C ARG A 366 2.36 -39.03 -1.34
N ASN A 367 1.77 -40.26 -1.41
CA ASN A 367 0.55 -40.47 -2.14
C ASN A 367 -0.66 -39.81 -1.44
N ALA A 368 -0.72 -39.76 -0.11
CA ALA A 368 -1.75 -39.07 0.63
C ALA A 368 -1.74 -37.55 0.37
N ILE A 369 -0.56 -36.92 0.22
CA ILE A 369 -0.43 -35.52 -0.22
C ILE A 369 -0.90 -35.38 -1.68
N THR A 370 -0.46 -36.27 -2.57
CA THR A 370 -0.78 -36.31 -4.02
C THR A 370 -2.28 -36.35 -4.28
N VAL A 371 -2.98 -37.29 -3.67
CA VAL A 371 -4.44 -37.47 -3.85
C VAL A 371 -5.26 -36.65 -2.85
N SER A 372 -4.59 -35.96 -1.93
CA SER A 372 -5.21 -35.16 -0.86
C SER A 372 -6.10 -35.95 0.09
N SER A 373 -5.72 -37.22 0.45
CA SER A 373 -6.48 -38.10 1.33
C SER A 373 -6.80 -37.44 2.67
N ASN A 374 -8.08 -37.25 3.00
CA ASN A 374 -8.48 -36.76 4.30
C ASN A 374 -8.30 -37.81 5.38
N VAL A 375 -8.65 -39.09 5.09
CA VAL A 375 -8.56 -40.21 6.07
C VAL A 375 -7.14 -40.37 6.59
N TYR A 376 -6.13 -40.22 5.70
CA TYR A 376 -4.73 -40.29 6.12
C TYR A 376 -4.41 -39.21 7.17
N PHE A 377 -4.79 -37.98 6.91
CA PHE A 377 -4.49 -36.84 7.80
C PHE A 377 -5.37 -36.82 9.06
N TYR A 378 -6.60 -37.34 9.00
CA TYR A 378 -7.41 -37.58 10.20
C TYR A 378 -6.74 -38.58 11.16
N ASN A 379 -6.10 -39.63 10.63
CA ASN A 379 -5.30 -40.55 11.44
C ASN A 379 -4.04 -39.85 11.98
N LEU A 380 -3.34 -39.12 11.12
CA LEU A 380 -2.03 -38.55 11.43
C LEU A 380 -2.07 -37.56 12.61
N ILE A 381 -3.13 -36.77 12.75
CA ILE A 381 -3.22 -35.75 13.80
C ILE A 381 -3.20 -36.36 15.20
N PHE A 382 -3.77 -37.55 15.38
CA PHE A 382 -3.77 -38.23 16.68
C PHE A 382 -2.41 -38.83 17.05
N HIS A 383 -1.55 -39.10 16.07
CA HIS A 383 -0.16 -39.51 16.30
C HIS A 383 0.73 -38.30 16.61
N VAL A 384 0.54 -37.19 15.90
CA VAL A 384 1.33 -35.96 16.05
C VAL A 384 0.95 -35.19 17.31
N GLY A 385 -0.36 -35.10 17.60
CA GLY A 385 -0.91 -34.30 18.69
C GLY A 385 -1.11 -32.82 18.35
N PHE A 386 -1.97 -32.17 19.11
CA PHE A 386 -2.40 -30.79 18.84
C PHE A 386 -1.27 -29.78 19.06
N ASP A 387 -0.48 -29.93 20.12
CA ASP A 387 0.59 -28.99 20.45
C ASP A 387 1.69 -28.96 19.38
N ASN A 388 2.07 -30.14 18.82
CA ASN A 388 3.01 -30.20 17.70
C ASN A 388 2.40 -29.59 16.43
N TRP A 389 1.12 -29.86 16.13
CA TRP A 389 0.42 -29.27 15.02
C TRP A 389 0.43 -27.71 15.11
N THR A 390 0.14 -27.17 16.31
CA THR A 390 0.20 -25.71 16.57
C THR A 390 1.64 -25.18 16.48
N LYS A 391 2.61 -25.88 17.08
CA LYS A 391 4.03 -25.52 17.06
C LYS A 391 4.55 -25.33 15.63
N TYR A 392 4.30 -26.30 14.75
CA TYR A 392 4.74 -26.22 13.36
C TYR A 392 3.97 -25.17 12.57
N GLY A 393 2.68 -24.97 12.84
CA GLY A 393 1.93 -23.86 12.25
C GLY A 393 2.50 -22.50 12.61
N SER A 394 2.80 -22.25 13.88
CA SER A 394 3.43 -21.01 14.34
C SER A 394 4.84 -20.81 13.77
N MET A 395 5.64 -21.87 13.60
CA MET A 395 6.95 -21.76 12.96
C MET A 395 6.89 -21.18 11.55
N PHE A 396 5.84 -21.50 10.79
CA PHE A 396 5.58 -20.96 9.45
C PHE A 396 4.84 -19.61 9.46
N GLY A 397 4.66 -18.98 10.62
CA GLY A 397 4.06 -17.65 10.75
C GLY A 397 2.54 -17.62 10.74
N PHE A 398 1.85 -18.78 10.83
CA PHE A 398 0.39 -18.77 10.93
C PHE A 398 -0.06 -18.29 12.30
N GLY A 399 -1.10 -17.45 12.32
CA GLY A 399 -1.59 -16.79 13.52
C GLY A 399 -0.90 -15.46 13.86
N GLU A 400 0.06 -15.05 13.06
CA GLU A 400 0.81 -13.80 13.19
C GLU A 400 0.78 -13.00 11.88
N LYS A 401 1.03 -11.69 11.93
CA LYS A 401 1.20 -10.88 10.72
C LYS A 401 2.52 -11.26 10.04
N THR A 402 2.54 -11.25 8.71
CA THR A 402 3.78 -11.52 7.96
C THR A 402 4.74 -10.34 7.96
N GLY A 403 4.25 -9.14 8.32
CA GLY A 403 5.03 -7.92 8.30
C GLY A 403 5.18 -7.32 6.88
N ILE A 404 4.29 -7.67 5.95
CA ILE A 404 4.27 -7.04 4.61
C ILE A 404 4.12 -5.53 4.73
N ASP A 405 4.80 -4.80 3.88
CA ASP A 405 4.83 -3.33 3.81
C ASP A 405 3.52 -2.72 3.28
N LEU A 406 2.40 -3.20 3.82
CA LEU A 406 1.05 -2.68 3.60
C LEU A 406 0.30 -2.55 4.93
N THR A 407 -0.52 -1.53 5.05
CA THR A 407 -1.33 -1.31 6.25
C THR A 407 -2.59 -2.19 6.26
N GLY A 408 -3.04 -2.59 7.46
CA GLY A 408 -4.30 -3.32 7.62
C GLY A 408 -4.19 -4.84 7.48
N GLU A 409 -2.98 -5.40 7.51
CA GLU A 409 -2.77 -6.84 7.52
C GLU A 409 -3.43 -7.52 8.72
N ARG A 410 -4.06 -8.68 8.49
CA ARG A 410 -4.63 -9.54 9.53
C ARG A 410 -3.71 -10.73 9.82
N ALA A 411 -3.58 -11.05 11.10
CA ALA A 411 -2.76 -12.18 11.56
C ALA A 411 -3.36 -13.55 11.24
N GLY A 412 -4.61 -13.63 10.81
CA GLY A 412 -5.30 -14.93 10.76
C GLY A 412 -5.62 -15.48 12.15
N LEU A 413 -5.84 -16.78 12.24
CA LEU A 413 -6.08 -17.50 13.50
C LEU A 413 -5.44 -18.88 13.45
N LEU A 414 -4.50 -19.14 14.34
CA LEU A 414 -3.96 -20.48 14.60
C LEU A 414 -4.49 -20.98 15.94
N PRO A 415 -5.44 -21.92 15.96
CA PRO A 415 -5.93 -22.49 17.21
C PRO A 415 -4.85 -23.24 17.98
N SER A 416 -4.95 -23.20 19.29
CA SER A 416 -4.05 -23.90 20.24
C SER A 416 -4.86 -24.47 21.40
N THR A 417 -4.25 -25.33 22.20
CA THR A 417 -4.84 -25.82 23.46
C THR A 417 -5.28 -24.63 24.31
N LYS A 418 -4.42 -23.62 24.49
CA LYS A 418 -4.75 -22.40 25.25
C LYS A 418 -5.93 -21.61 24.66
N TYR A 419 -6.05 -21.56 23.31
CA TYR A 419 -7.17 -20.90 22.65
C TYR A 419 -8.49 -21.60 22.94
N TYR A 420 -8.52 -22.95 22.82
CA TYR A 420 -9.73 -23.73 23.10
C TYR A 420 -10.11 -23.71 24.57
N ASP A 421 -9.14 -23.81 25.48
CA ASP A 421 -9.37 -23.69 26.93
C ASP A 421 -10.00 -22.35 27.31
N LYS A 422 -9.53 -21.26 26.70
CA LYS A 422 -10.10 -19.92 26.91
C LYS A 422 -11.52 -19.80 26.35
N ARG A 423 -11.78 -20.41 25.17
CA ARG A 423 -13.06 -20.26 24.47
C ARG A 423 -14.17 -21.16 25.02
N TYR A 424 -13.83 -22.39 25.35
CA TYR A 424 -14.81 -23.42 25.75
C TYR A 424 -14.70 -23.83 27.22
N GLY A 425 -13.65 -23.43 27.90
CA GLY A 425 -13.28 -23.85 29.25
C GLY A 425 -12.28 -25.00 29.26
N LYS A 426 -11.39 -24.99 30.24
CA LYS A 426 -10.37 -26.03 30.41
C LYS A 426 -11.04 -27.40 30.49
N ASP A 427 -10.55 -28.35 29.73
CA ASP A 427 -11.04 -29.72 29.62
C ASP A 427 -12.52 -29.87 29.16
N LYS A 428 -13.16 -28.79 28.67
CA LYS A 428 -14.54 -28.82 28.18
C LYS A 428 -14.69 -28.98 26.67
N TRP A 429 -13.60 -28.93 25.91
CA TRP A 429 -13.60 -29.17 24.46
C TRP A 429 -13.16 -30.61 24.15
N THR A 430 -13.56 -31.13 23.00
CA THR A 430 -13.30 -32.52 22.61
C THR A 430 -12.22 -32.59 21.54
N LYS A 431 -11.44 -33.68 21.56
CA LYS A 431 -10.46 -33.98 20.50
C LYS A 431 -11.09 -34.13 19.10
N GLY A 432 -12.41 -34.17 18.98
CA GLY A 432 -13.13 -34.16 17.71
C GLY A 432 -12.87 -32.92 16.87
N TYR A 433 -12.56 -31.77 17.50
CA TYR A 433 -12.13 -30.55 16.77
C TYR A 433 -10.86 -30.78 15.97
N LEU A 434 -9.95 -31.65 16.45
CA LEU A 434 -8.69 -31.95 15.77
C LEU A 434 -8.90 -32.58 14.39
N VAL A 435 -9.98 -33.32 14.20
CA VAL A 435 -10.29 -33.96 12.91
C VAL A 435 -10.47 -32.88 11.82
N SER A 436 -11.19 -31.79 12.11
CA SER A 436 -11.34 -30.69 11.18
C SER A 436 -10.01 -29.92 10.97
N LEU A 437 -9.25 -29.68 12.04
CA LEU A 437 -7.95 -29.00 11.97
C LEU A 437 -6.91 -29.81 11.18
N ALA A 438 -6.95 -31.13 11.22
CA ALA A 438 -6.05 -32.02 10.48
C ALA A 438 -6.05 -31.76 8.96
N ILE A 439 -7.17 -31.29 8.43
CA ILE A 439 -7.35 -30.99 7.01
C ILE A 439 -7.45 -29.47 6.72
N GLY A 440 -7.03 -28.65 7.69
CA GLY A 440 -7.02 -27.19 7.54
C GLY A 440 -8.41 -26.54 7.55
N GLN A 441 -9.37 -27.15 8.25
CA GLN A 441 -10.73 -26.65 8.45
C GLN A 441 -10.97 -26.27 9.92
N GLY A 442 -12.20 -25.97 10.27
CA GLY A 442 -12.56 -25.55 11.62
C GLY A 442 -12.22 -24.08 11.86
N GLU A 443 -11.60 -23.78 12.99
CA GLU A 443 -11.31 -22.41 13.41
C GLU A 443 -9.96 -21.87 12.89
N LEU A 444 -9.18 -22.68 12.16
CA LEU A 444 -7.96 -22.24 11.49
C LEU A 444 -8.32 -21.24 10.39
N GLY A 445 -7.72 -20.05 10.45
CA GLY A 445 -7.91 -19.00 9.45
C GLY A 445 -6.58 -18.45 8.98
N THR A 446 -6.38 -18.38 7.66
CA THR A 446 -5.14 -17.89 7.05
C THR A 446 -5.44 -16.82 6.00
N THR A 447 -4.46 -15.95 5.75
CA THR A 447 -4.52 -14.97 4.67
C THR A 447 -3.79 -15.48 3.43
N PRO A 448 -4.12 -14.98 2.22
CA PRO A 448 -3.38 -15.34 1.00
C PRO A 448 -1.89 -15.05 1.07
N VAL A 449 -1.48 -13.93 1.70
CA VAL A 449 -0.05 -13.59 1.84
C VAL A 449 0.67 -14.60 2.75
N GLN A 450 0.05 -15.06 3.85
CA GLN A 450 0.62 -16.12 4.68
C GLN A 450 0.81 -17.43 3.89
N LEU A 451 -0.17 -17.79 3.06
CA LEU A 451 -0.06 -19.02 2.24
C LEU A 451 0.97 -18.90 1.12
N ALA A 452 1.19 -17.69 0.56
CA ALA A 452 2.25 -17.45 -0.40
C ALA A 452 3.64 -17.54 0.26
N ALA A 453 3.83 -16.93 1.43
CA ALA A 453 5.07 -17.02 2.21
C ALA A 453 5.36 -18.48 2.65
N TYR A 454 4.33 -19.21 3.04
CA TYR A 454 4.42 -20.62 3.33
C TYR A 454 4.86 -21.48 2.13
N ALA A 455 4.27 -21.22 0.94
CA ALA A 455 4.68 -21.89 -0.29
C ALA A 455 6.14 -21.56 -0.66
N ALA A 456 6.55 -20.31 -0.48
CA ALA A 456 7.93 -19.86 -0.69
C ALA A 456 8.92 -20.53 0.28
N ALA A 457 8.54 -20.66 1.55
CA ALA A 457 9.38 -21.34 2.55
C ALA A 457 9.55 -22.84 2.25
N ILE A 458 8.52 -23.51 1.74
CA ILE A 458 8.67 -24.90 1.26
C ILE A 458 9.60 -24.94 0.05
N ALA A 459 9.41 -24.01 -0.91
CA ALA A 459 10.18 -23.95 -2.15
C ALA A 459 11.70 -23.86 -1.89
N ASN A 460 12.12 -23.04 -0.93
CA ASN A 460 13.54 -22.75 -0.62
C ASN A 460 14.10 -23.53 0.58
N ASN A 461 13.49 -24.67 0.95
CA ASN A 461 13.94 -25.56 2.04
C ASN A 461 13.93 -24.88 3.43
N GLY A 462 12.92 -24.09 3.71
CA GLY A 462 12.63 -23.61 5.06
C GLY A 462 13.18 -22.24 5.41
N ILE A 463 13.63 -21.44 4.44
CA ILE A 463 13.88 -20.03 4.70
C ILE A 463 12.55 -19.28 4.54
N LEU A 464 12.03 -18.75 5.63
CA LEU A 464 10.86 -17.90 5.65
C LEU A 464 11.32 -16.44 5.60
N TYR A 465 11.06 -15.79 4.48
CA TYR A 465 11.32 -14.36 4.28
C TYR A 465 10.11 -13.52 4.65
N GLN A 466 10.33 -12.34 5.19
CA GLN A 466 9.30 -11.31 5.31
C GLN A 466 8.86 -10.87 3.91
N PRO A 467 7.57 -11.00 3.57
CA PRO A 467 7.05 -10.49 2.31
C PRO A 467 7.18 -8.96 2.23
N HIS A 468 7.60 -8.43 1.07
CA HIS A 468 7.73 -7.00 0.85
C HIS A 468 7.50 -6.63 -0.61
N ILE A 469 7.03 -5.43 -0.84
CA ILE A 469 6.76 -4.88 -2.17
C ILE A 469 7.86 -3.93 -2.61
N VAL A 470 8.45 -3.19 -1.67
CA VAL A 470 9.48 -2.19 -1.97
C VAL A 470 10.86 -2.74 -1.61
N ASN A 471 11.77 -2.81 -2.57
CA ASN A 471 13.15 -3.26 -2.35
C ASN A 471 14.05 -2.17 -1.76
N GLY A 472 13.72 -0.90 -1.98
CA GLY A 472 14.51 0.23 -1.56
C GLY A 472 14.04 1.52 -2.23
N TYR A 473 14.74 2.60 -1.98
CA TYR A 473 14.43 3.91 -2.55
C TYR A 473 15.66 4.57 -3.16
N ARG A 474 15.44 5.50 -4.08
CA ARG A 474 16.47 6.40 -4.60
C ARG A 474 16.19 7.79 -4.09
N ASP A 475 17.11 8.29 -3.29
CA ASP A 475 17.10 9.63 -2.77
C ASP A 475 17.03 10.67 -3.90
N ALA A 476 16.13 11.62 -3.78
CA ALA A 476 15.81 12.55 -4.84
C ALA A 476 16.88 13.64 -5.07
N GLU A 477 17.67 13.96 -4.04
CA GLU A 477 18.71 14.98 -4.09
C GLU A 477 20.05 14.40 -4.57
N THR A 478 20.45 13.27 -4.00
CA THR A 478 21.76 12.66 -4.28
C THR A 478 21.71 11.68 -5.45
N GLY A 479 20.53 11.18 -5.82
CA GLY A 479 20.36 10.12 -6.80
C GLY A 479 20.84 8.75 -6.35
N LYS A 480 21.30 8.60 -5.09
CA LYS A 480 21.84 7.36 -4.55
C LYS A 480 20.72 6.38 -4.18
N TYR A 481 20.92 5.10 -4.50
CA TYR A 481 20.01 4.04 -4.13
C TYR A 481 20.32 3.47 -2.74
N TYR A 482 19.27 3.30 -1.92
CA TYR A 482 19.32 2.71 -0.59
C TYR A 482 18.39 1.50 -0.52
N PRO A 483 18.93 0.27 -0.39
CA PRO A 483 18.12 -0.93 -0.24
C PRO A 483 17.51 -1.00 1.16
N PHE A 484 16.28 -1.52 1.27
CA PHE A 484 15.72 -1.93 2.55
C PHE A 484 16.19 -3.32 2.94
N THR A 485 16.22 -3.59 4.24
CA THR A 485 16.57 -4.90 4.80
C THR A 485 15.32 -5.54 5.39
N PHE A 486 15.09 -6.81 5.06
CA PHE A 486 13.92 -7.56 5.51
C PHE A 486 14.33 -8.75 6.35
N GLU A 487 13.47 -9.13 7.30
CA GLU A 487 13.71 -10.27 8.16
C GLU A 487 13.65 -11.59 7.38
N LYS A 488 14.48 -12.52 7.77
CA LYS A 488 14.43 -13.92 7.31
C LYS A 488 14.69 -14.86 8.46
N LYS A 489 14.00 -16.00 8.46
CA LYS A 489 14.10 -17.01 9.49
C LYS A 489 14.36 -18.37 8.86
N GLN A 490 15.42 -19.08 9.30
CA GLN A 490 15.60 -20.49 8.96
C GLN A 490 14.73 -21.35 9.87
N LEU A 491 13.84 -22.11 9.28
CA LEU A 491 12.98 -23.03 10.00
C LEU A 491 13.76 -24.31 10.36
N PRO A 492 13.61 -24.85 11.59
CA PRO A 492 14.29 -26.05 12.03
C PRO A 492 13.55 -27.32 11.51
N VAL A 493 13.52 -27.46 10.20
CA VAL A 493 12.94 -28.60 9.47
C VAL A 493 14.00 -29.17 8.55
N SER A 494 14.16 -30.48 8.54
CA SER A 494 15.21 -31.17 7.80
C SER A 494 15.01 -31.12 6.28
N ALA A 495 16.10 -31.14 5.53
CA ALA A 495 16.06 -31.16 4.05
C ALA A 495 15.33 -32.43 3.53
N SER A 496 15.44 -33.55 4.21
CA SER A 496 14.74 -34.79 3.85
C SER A 496 13.23 -34.65 3.98
N THR A 497 12.76 -33.94 5.01
CA THR A 497 11.33 -33.62 5.19
C THR A 497 10.84 -32.72 4.07
N PHE A 498 11.57 -31.65 3.72
CA PHE A 498 11.19 -30.81 2.59
C PHE A 498 11.18 -31.57 1.27
N SER A 499 12.15 -32.48 1.04
CA SER A 499 12.19 -33.32 -0.17
C SER A 499 10.92 -34.17 -0.29
N LEU A 500 10.52 -34.89 0.78
CA LEU A 500 9.32 -35.69 0.78
C LEU A 500 8.05 -34.86 0.52
N ILE A 501 7.94 -33.71 1.15
CA ILE A 501 6.81 -32.79 0.95
C ILE A 501 6.73 -32.32 -0.50
N LYS A 502 7.87 -31.88 -1.07
CA LYS A 502 7.97 -31.45 -2.48
C LYS A 502 7.59 -32.58 -3.44
N ASP A 503 8.05 -33.82 -3.19
CA ASP A 503 7.67 -35.00 -3.99
C ASP A 503 6.14 -35.21 -4.01
N GLY A 504 5.50 -35.10 -2.85
CA GLY A 504 4.05 -35.16 -2.74
C GLY A 504 3.35 -34.04 -3.51
N MET A 505 3.88 -32.79 -3.42
CA MET A 505 3.34 -31.62 -4.13
C MET A 505 3.58 -31.68 -5.65
N ILE A 506 4.69 -32.24 -6.11
CA ILE A 506 4.92 -32.56 -7.52
C ILE A 506 3.86 -33.57 -7.98
N GLY A 507 3.62 -34.62 -7.20
CA GLY A 507 2.60 -35.61 -7.47
C GLY A 507 1.20 -34.99 -7.68
N VAL A 508 0.83 -33.98 -6.87
CA VAL A 508 -0.45 -33.25 -7.02
C VAL A 508 -0.61 -32.67 -8.42
N VAL A 509 0.44 -32.07 -8.99
CA VAL A 509 0.41 -31.42 -10.31
C VAL A 509 0.55 -32.45 -11.43
N GLN A 510 1.35 -33.49 -11.23
CA GLN A 510 1.60 -34.48 -12.31
C GLN A 510 0.44 -35.47 -12.50
N ARG A 511 -0.14 -35.98 -11.41
CA ARG A 511 -1.13 -37.08 -11.43
C ARG A 511 -2.24 -36.97 -10.37
N GLY A 512 -2.22 -35.89 -9.57
CA GLY A 512 -3.14 -35.70 -8.45
C GLY A 512 -4.26 -34.70 -8.74
N THR A 513 -4.64 -33.98 -7.70
CA THR A 513 -5.80 -33.06 -7.70
C THR A 513 -5.55 -31.72 -8.42
N GLY A 514 -4.30 -31.40 -8.78
CA GLY A 514 -3.88 -30.12 -9.36
C GLY A 514 -3.33 -30.21 -10.79
N THR A 515 -3.72 -31.21 -11.57
CA THR A 515 -3.17 -31.46 -12.92
C THR A 515 -3.34 -30.29 -13.89
N LEU A 516 -4.33 -29.43 -13.68
CA LEU A 516 -4.55 -28.21 -14.49
C LEU A 516 -3.50 -27.12 -14.23
N ALA A 517 -2.65 -27.25 -13.21
CA ALA A 517 -1.50 -26.38 -12.99
C ALA A 517 -0.24 -26.80 -13.76
N LYS A 518 -0.29 -27.90 -14.52
CA LYS A 518 0.87 -28.41 -15.26
C LYS A 518 1.29 -27.44 -16.36
N VAL A 519 2.58 -27.09 -16.37
CA VAL A 519 3.22 -26.27 -17.40
C VAL A 519 4.21 -27.14 -18.16
N PRO A 520 4.09 -27.28 -19.50
CA PRO A 520 5.03 -28.05 -20.29
C PRO A 520 6.47 -27.54 -20.11
N GLY A 521 7.42 -28.45 -19.89
CA GLY A 521 8.84 -28.11 -19.72
C GLY A 521 9.22 -27.49 -18.36
N ILE A 522 8.28 -27.31 -17.43
CA ILE A 522 8.54 -26.78 -16.10
C ILE A 522 8.03 -27.76 -15.04
N ASN A 523 8.90 -28.10 -14.08
CA ASN A 523 8.50 -28.92 -12.94
C ASN A 523 7.82 -28.03 -11.89
N VAL A 524 6.50 -28.18 -11.76
CA VAL A 524 5.67 -27.38 -10.83
C VAL A 524 5.29 -28.26 -9.64
N ALA A 525 5.49 -27.76 -8.44
CA ALA A 525 4.93 -28.31 -7.21
C ALA A 525 3.74 -27.46 -6.76
N GLY A 526 2.67 -28.09 -6.32
CA GLY A 526 1.49 -27.36 -5.86
C GLY A 526 0.59 -28.19 -4.96
N LYS A 527 -0.40 -27.53 -4.36
CA LYS A 527 -1.42 -28.17 -3.54
C LYS A 527 -2.75 -27.46 -3.69
N THR A 528 -3.79 -28.25 -3.96
CA THR A 528 -5.18 -27.78 -3.96
C THR A 528 -5.73 -27.69 -2.56
N GLY A 529 -6.55 -26.69 -2.31
CA GLY A 529 -7.35 -26.53 -1.11
C GLY A 529 -8.80 -26.24 -1.46
N THR A 530 -9.68 -26.64 -0.58
CA THR A 530 -11.11 -26.35 -0.62
C THR A 530 -11.52 -25.95 0.78
N ALA A 531 -11.91 -24.69 0.96
CA ALA A 531 -12.40 -24.20 2.24
C ALA A 531 -13.92 -24.27 2.26
N GLN A 532 -14.46 -25.05 3.17
CA GLN A 532 -15.91 -25.18 3.34
C GLN A 532 -16.55 -23.82 3.67
N ASN A 533 -17.64 -23.51 2.99
CA ASN A 533 -18.40 -22.30 3.19
C ASN A 533 -19.87 -22.63 3.48
N PRO A 534 -20.36 -22.42 4.70
CA PRO A 534 -21.74 -22.72 5.07
C PRO A 534 -22.78 -21.84 4.36
N HIS A 535 -22.34 -20.73 3.74
CA HIS A 535 -23.21 -19.73 3.11
C HIS A 535 -23.17 -19.75 1.57
N GLY A 536 -22.55 -20.77 0.96
CA GLY A 536 -22.44 -20.86 -0.49
C GLY A 536 -21.54 -21.98 -0.96
N LYS A 537 -21.03 -21.85 -2.20
CA LYS A 537 -20.00 -22.80 -2.69
C LYS A 537 -18.72 -22.59 -1.91
N ASP A 538 -17.95 -23.65 -1.77
CA ASP A 538 -16.64 -23.62 -1.11
C ASP A 538 -15.69 -22.62 -1.78
N HIS A 539 -14.71 -22.13 -1.02
CA HIS A 539 -13.64 -21.28 -1.56
C HIS A 539 -12.54 -22.16 -2.16
N ALA A 540 -12.12 -21.81 -3.38
CA ALA A 540 -11.09 -22.53 -4.12
C ALA A 540 -9.71 -21.97 -3.78
N TRP A 541 -8.82 -22.81 -3.26
CA TRP A 541 -7.42 -22.49 -2.98
C TRP A 541 -6.46 -23.27 -3.87
N PHE A 542 -5.37 -22.64 -4.24
CA PHE A 542 -4.21 -23.32 -4.81
C PHE A 542 -2.93 -22.60 -4.38
N ILE A 543 -1.96 -23.37 -3.86
CA ILE A 543 -0.60 -22.88 -3.66
C ILE A 543 0.34 -23.61 -4.62
N ALA A 544 1.35 -22.91 -5.12
CA ALA A 544 2.33 -23.51 -6.03
C ALA A 544 3.67 -22.78 -5.94
N PHE A 545 4.71 -23.48 -6.41
CA PHE A 545 5.99 -22.87 -6.71
C PHE A 545 6.66 -23.56 -7.92
N ALA A 546 7.49 -22.84 -8.62
CA ALA A 546 8.18 -23.32 -9.83
C ALA A 546 9.46 -22.51 -10.14
N PRO A 547 10.43 -23.11 -10.88
CA PRO A 547 10.65 -24.54 -11.01
C PRO A 547 11.01 -25.18 -9.67
N VAL A 548 10.77 -26.47 -9.48
CA VAL A 548 11.06 -27.15 -8.21
C VAL A 548 12.56 -27.13 -7.89
N GLU A 549 13.39 -27.28 -8.89
CA GLU A 549 14.86 -27.41 -8.79
C GLU A 549 15.53 -26.08 -8.39
N ASN A 550 15.01 -24.96 -8.92
CA ASN A 550 15.49 -23.60 -8.65
C ASN A 550 14.31 -22.65 -8.62
N PRO A 551 13.59 -22.59 -7.52
CA PRO A 551 12.34 -21.84 -7.42
C PRO A 551 12.53 -20.34 -7.71
N LYS A 552 11.72 -19.82 -8.64
CA LYS A 552 11.72 -18.40 -9.05
C LYS A 552 10.42 -17.70 -8.70
N ILE A 553 9.35 -18.46 -8.51
CA ILE A 553 8.04 -17.94 -8.16
C ILE A 553 7.34 -18.92 -7.22
N ALA A 554 6.77 -18.39 -6.16
CA ALA A 554 5.84 -19.10 -5.29
C ALA A 554 4.56 -18.27 -5.17
N MET A 555 3.40 -18.92 -5.02
CA MET A 555 2.15 -18.19 -5.01
C MET A 555 1.04 -18.88 -4.22
N ALA A 556 0.05 -18.06 -3.85
CA ALA A 556 -1.26 -18.49 -3.36
C ALA A 556 -2.35 -17.84 -4.20
N VAL A 557 -3.32 -18.65 -4.64
CA VAL A 557 -4.49 -18.23 -5.40
C VAL A 557 -5.74 -18.61 -4.65
N LEU A 558 -6.59 -17.63 -4.37
CA LEU A 558 -7.91 -17.76 -3.76
C LEU A 558 -8.99 -17.32 -4.76
N VAL A 559 -10.04 -18.11 -4.93
CA VAL A 559 -11.28 -17.65 -5.58
C VAL A 559 -12.46 -17.99 -4.67
N GLU A 560 -13.17 -16.97 -4.21
CA GLU A 560 -14.29 -17.11 -3.27
C GLU A 560 -15.50 -17.76 -3.96
N ASN A 561 -16.18 -18.66 -3.25
CA ASN A 561 -17.41 -19.31 -3.72
C ASN A 561 -17.28 -20.00 -5.09
N ALA A 562 -16.12 -20.61 -5.36
CA ALA A 562 -15.78 -21.17 -6.67
C ALA A 562 -15.75 -22.72 -6.71
N GLY A 563 -15.81 -23.37 -5.53
CA GLY A 563 -15.75 -24.81 -5.42
C GLY A 563 -14.32 -25.34 -5.34
N PHE A 564 -13.90 -26.23 -6.25
CA PHE A 564 -12.62 -26.92 -6.15
C PHE A 564 -11.43 -26.07 -6.62
N GLY A 565 -10.37 -26.01 -5.80
CA GLY A 565 -9.13 -25.30 -6.12
C GLY A 565 -8.43 -25.82 -7.40
N GLY A 566 -8.52 -27.12 -7.64
CA GLY A 566 -7.93 -27.77 -8.82
C GLY A 566 -8.54 -27.32 -10.15
N SER A 567 -9.82 -26.96 -10.19
CA SER A 567 -10.52 -26.57 -11.43
C SER A 567 -10.51 -25.07 -11.69
N ILE A 568 -10.37 -24.24 -10.67
CA ILE A 568 -10.45 -22.78 -10.83
C ILE A 568 -9.11 -22.09 -10.50
N SER A 569 -8.53 -22.35 -9.32
CA SER A 569 -7.32 -21.66 -8.87
C SER A 569 -6.04 -22.21 -9.50
N ALA A 570 -5.99 -23.52 -9.79
CA ALA A 570 -4.82 -24.15 -10.43
C ALA A 570 -4.56 -23.67 -11.86
N PRO A 571 -5.57 -23.47 -12.75
CA PRO A 571 -5.37 -22.84 -14.07
C PRO A 571 -4.81 -21.42 -13.98
N ILE A 572 -5.26 -20.61 -13.03
CA ILE A 572 -4.72 -19.26 -12.80
C ILE A 572 -3.22 -19.34 -12.48
N ALA A 573 -2.85 -20.22 -11.54
CA ALA A 573 -1.44 -20.42 -11.18
C ALA A 573 -0.61 -20.88 -12.39
N ARG A 574 -1.15 -21.78 -13.25
CA ARG A 574 -0.49 -22.22 -14.49
C ARG A 574 -0.14 -21.05 -15.41
N GLU A 575 -1.12 -20.18 -15.70
CA GLU A 575 -0.90 -19.05 -16.61
C GLU A 575 0.13 -18.08 -16.04
N LEU A 576 0.10 -17.80 -14.74
CA LEU A 576 1.08 -16.94 -14.07
C LEU A 576 2.50 -17.54 -14.12
N ILE A 577 2.64 -18.84 -13.83
CA ILE A 577 3.94 -19.55 -13.89
C ILE A 577 4.46 -19.55 -15.33
N LYS A 578 3.60 -19.86 -16.30
CA LYS A 578 3.94 -19.88 -17.73
C LYS A 578 4.44 -18.49 -18.17
N TYR A 579 3.68 -17.45 -17.89
CA TYR A 579 4.03 -16.07 -18.21
C TYR A 579 5.40 -15.67 -17.63
N TYR A 580 5.62 -15.97 -16.34
CA TYR A 580 6.82 -15.53 -15.64
C TYR A 580 8.09 -16.29 -16.05
N LEU A 581 7.96 -17.60 -16.39
CA LEU A 581 9.11 -18.47 -16.64
C LEU A 581 9.37 -18.79 -18.13
N GLN A 582 8.35 -18.76 -18.98
CA GLN A 582 8.49 -19.14 -20.40
C GLN A 582 8.41 -17.96 -21.37
N GLY A 583 7.94 -16.82 -20.94
CA GLY A 583 7.82 -15.63 -21.77
C GLY A 583 6.66 -14.75 -21.33
N ARG A 584 6.78 -13.46 -21.61
CA ARG A 584 5.84 -12.43 -21.18
C ARG A 584 4.74 -12.19 -22.24
N GLU A 585 4.21 -13.26 -22.84
CA GLU A 585 3.07 -13.16 -23.75
C GLU A 585 1.76 -13.17 -22.97
N MET A 586 0.96 -12.11 -23.13
CA MET A 586 -0.38 -12.05 -22.53
C MET A 586 -1.34 -12.99 -23.23
N PRO A 587 -2.12 -13.82 -22.51
CA PRO A 587 -3.13 -14.67 -23.12
C PRO A 587 -4.13 -13.84 -23.94
N GLY A 588 -4.30 -14.16 -25.22
CA GLY A 588 -5.21 -13.46 -26.14
C GLY A 588 -4.61 -12.27 -26.88
N SER A 589 -3.34 -11.92 -26.67
CA SER A 589 -2.62 -11.00 -27.55
C SER A 589 -2.25 -11.73 -28.85
N ALA A 590 -2.59 -11.14 -30.00
CA ALA A 590 -2.06 -11.61 -31.28
C ALA A 590 -0.54 -11.53 -31.24
N PRO A 591 0.20 -12.50 -31.88
CA PRO A 591 1.65 -12.50 -31.87
C PRO A 591 2.17 -11.19 -32.50
N GLN A 592 2.78 -10.34 -31.65
CA GLN A 592 3.51 -9.19 -32.16
C GLN A 592 4.75 -9.68 -32.87
N LYS A 593 4.77 -9.51 -34.21
CA LYS A 593 5.96 -9.75 -35.02
C LYS A 593 7.09 -8.87 -34.51
N GLY A 594 8.09 -9.52 -33.92
CA GLY A 594 9.44 -9.13 -33.63
C GLY A 594 9.79 -7.62 -33.60
N VAL A 595 9.62 -6.98 -32.49
CA VAL A 595 10.45 -5.83 -32.12
C VAL A 595 11.72 -6.40 -31.50
N LYS A 596 12.84 -6.30 -32.21
CA LYS A 596 14.16 -6.60 -31.67
C LYS A 596 14.38 -5.64 -30.49
N THR A 597 14.36 -6.16 -29.28
CA THR A 597 14.84 -5.44 -28.10
C THR A 597 16.33 -5.18 -28.31
N SER A 598 16.69 -3.91 -28.48
CA SER A 598 18.07 -3.49 -28.36
C SER A 598 18.53 -3.81 -26.92
N ASP A 599 19.55 -4.65 -26.86
CA ASP A 599 20.31 -4.96 -25.66
C ASP A 599 20.78 -3.66 -24.99
N THR A 600 20.14 -3.27 -23.93
CA THR A 600 20.67 -2.32 -22.94
C THR A 600 20.89 -3.09 -21.66
N SER A 601 21.88 -3.99 -21.70
CA SER A 601 22.53 -4.51 -20.50
C SER A 601 23.25 -3.34 -19.81
N LEU A 602 22.81 -3.00 -18.61
CA LEU A 602 23.57 -2.14 -17.70
C LEU A 602 24.96 -2.79 -17.48
N PRO A 603 26.04 -2.04 -17.59
CA PRO A 603 27.38 -2.60 -17.34
C PRO A 603 27.52 -3.04 -15.88
N PRO A 604 28.24 -4.13 -15.59
CA PRO A 604 28.55 -4.54 -14.24
C PRO A 604 29.39 -3.46 -13.56
N ALA A 605 29.11 -3.22 -12.27
CA ALA A 605 29.88 -2.32 -11.44
C ALA A 605 31.33 -2.81 -11.37
N GLU A 606 32.26 -2.06 -11.94
CA GLU A 606 33.68 -2.26 -11.76
C GLU A 606 34.06 -1.87 -10.33
N SER A 607 34.66 -2.84 -9.63
CA SER A 607 35.42 -2.62 -8.39
C SER A 607 36.69 -1.87 -8.73
N SER A 608 36.80 -0.61 -8.31
CA SER A 608 38.10 0.07 -8.25
C SER A 608 38.44 0.36 -6.80
N ASP A 609 39.36 -0.49 -6.27
CA ASP A 609 40.25 -0.09 -5.18
C ASP A 609 41.04 1.14 -5.62
N ASN A 610 40.95 2.22 -4.88
CA ASN A 610 42.04 3.21 -4.77
C ASN A 610 41.88 4.02 -3.49
N ASP A 611 42.83 3.82 -2.61
CA ASP A 611 43.17 4.61 -1.44
C ASP A 611 43.34 6.09 -1.78
N LEU A 612 42.72 6.98 -0.99
CA LEU A 612 43.27 8.31 -0.65
C LEU A 612 42.55 8.89 0.59
N PRO A 613 43.13 9.85 1.32
CA PRO A 613 43.13 9.87 2.77
C PRO A 613 42.02 10.70 3.41
N VAL A 614 41.76 10.35 4.68
CA VAL A 614 40.86 10.99 5.64
C VAL A 614 41.15 12.50 5.79
N ILE A 615 40.14 13.33 5.61
CA ILE A 615 40.05 14.68 6.20
C ILE A 615 38.79 14.74 7.01
N GLU A 616 38.97 14.85 8.32
CA GLU A 616 37.90 15.17 9.28
C GLU A 616 37.33 16.57 9.00
N SER A 617 36.02 16.69 8.87
CA SER A 617 35.32 17.93 9.08
C SER A 617 33.92 17.66 9.65
N GLU A 618 33.59 18.46 10.62
CA GLU A 618 32.49 18.44 11.57
C GLU A 618 31.10 18.13 11.00
N LYS A 619 30.32 17.36 11.80
CA LYS A 619 28.93 16.96 11.56
C LYS A 619 27.97 18.16 11.59
N PRO A 620 26.98 18.23 10.71
CA PRO A 620 25.66 18.74 11.03
C PRO A 620 24.73 17.60 11.44
N LEU A 621 24.02 17.80 12.52
CA LEU A 621 22.92 16.95 12.98
C LEU A 621 21.77 16.97 11.97
N ASN A 622 21.53 15.86 11.34
CA ASN A 622 20.23 15.28 10.97
C ASN A 622 20.51 14.04 10.13
N SER A 623 20.79 12.93 10.80
CA SER A 623 20.93 11.64 10.13
C SER A 623 19.60 10.91 10.19
N LYS A 624 18.95 10.73 9.05
CA LYS A 624 18.03 9.63 8.82
C LYS A 624 18.84 8.35 8.97
N ASP A 625 18.66 7.64 10.08
CA ASP A 625 19.36 6.37 10.33
C ASP A 625 18.82 5.29 9.38
N PRO A 626 19.64 4.61 8.58
CA PRO A 626 19.20 3.60 7.62
C PRO A 626 19.17 2.17 8.19
N ALA A 627 18.87 2.01 9.46
CA ALA A 627 18.83 0.68 10.06
C ALA A 627 17.51 0.42 10.74
N THR A 628 16.67 -0.33 10.09
CA THR A 628 15.38 -0.93 10.43
C THR A 628 14.21 -0.26 9.72
N GLY A 629 13.80 -0.86 8.61
CA GLY A 629 12.66 -0.42 7.80
C GLY A 629 11.28 -0.74 8.41
N VAL A 630 11.07 -0.44 9.68
CA VAL A 630 9.77 -0.52 10.34
C VAL A 630 9.47 0.85 10.91
N PRO A 631 8.47 1.58 10.38
CA PRO A 631 7.97 2.78 11.05
C PRO A 631 7.39 2.40 12.41
N PRO A 632 7.52 3.22 13.46
CA PRO A 632 6.91 2.95 14.75
C PRO A 632 5.39 2.79 14.58
N GLU A 633 4.83 1.72 15.13
CA GLU A 633 3.38 1.56 15.25
C GLU A 633 2.81 2.74 16.02
N SER A 634 1.98 3.54 15.37
CA SER A 634 1.15 4.51 16.06
C SER A 634 0.18 3.75 16.97
N ASN A 635 0.44 3.81 18.26
CA ASN A 635 -0.36 3.25 19.33
C ASN A 635 -1.69 4.04 19.46
N SER A 636 -2.66 3.76 18.59
CA SER A 636 -4.05 4.20 18.75
C SER A 636 -4.94 2.98 18.98
N GLY A 637 -4.72 2.33 20.11
CA GLY A 637 -5.62 1.36 20.67
C GLY A 637 -6.41 1.97 21.81
N LYS A 638 -7.60 2.52 21.50
CA LYS A 638 -8.81 2.45 22.35
C LYS A 638 -10.00 3.12 21.65
N GLN A 639 -11.13 2.37 21.66
CA GLN A 639 -12.50 2.76 21.26
C GLN A 639 -12.74 2.70 19.73
N GLN A 640 -13.55 1.77 19.22
CA GLN A 640 -14.98 1.55 19.49
C GLN A 640 -15.40 0.15 19.02
N GLN A 641 -15.82 -0.70 19.93
CA GLN A 641 -16.94 -1.60 19.68
C GLN A 641 -18.19 -0.75 19.74
N ASN A 642 -18.93 -0.70 18.62
CA ASN A 642 -20.37 -0.84 18.55
C ASN A 642 -20.85 -0.64 17.11
N ASP A 643 -21.68 -1.59 16.71
CA ASP A 643 -22.79 -1.53 15.74
C ASP A 643 -22.49 -1.48 14.23
N LEU A 644 -22.88 -2.58 13.69
CA LEU A 644 -23.36 -3.06 12.39
C LEU A 644 -22.39 -3.88 11.58
#